data_6971a9ac61bf1694d73710531f60cf82
#
_entry.id   6971a9ac61bf1694d73710531f60cf82
#
_cell.length_a   1.000
_cell.length_b   1.000
_cell.length_c   1.000
_cell.angle_alpha   90.00
_cell.angle_beta   90.00
_cell.angle_gamma   90.00
#
_symmetry.space_group_name_H-M   'P 1'
#
loop_
_entity.id
_entity.type
_entity.pdbx_description
1 polymer ?
#
loop_
_entity_poly.entity_id
_entity_poly.type
_entity_poly.pdbx_seq_one_letter_code
_entity_poly.pdbx_strand_id
1 'polypeptide(L)'
;MYFLRFTLSLQSKRIRFVKIQKISVLALPLVLAGCSASKYVQEGEYILNKVEVKSDSAAYDAGALKQYVRQKEKPKLFSLFHNPFSKKPVVYDTLQAQLSCRDLLTAMQNQGFLHAGVTLQTEIHGQEKTDGVVKTDGQEKTDSIAEKSRKKAPKVDVTYLLHPGEPFHIGKVEYDIEDKNIEQILKLDNPENQKLKPGMRFTVDALDAERKRIANRLLDDGYFRFNKDFIQFSADTIAGQKDIAVTLNLLKYKANSNAPETDHPRYEIRNISYQSNDSDRIHLRHRVLLNATALEEGKPYSTSALQRTYNNFARLQAVKYTNIRFSEVAGNEIDSASVSTSEIPSDSTMNRLLDCHIQISTNKPSTISFQPEGTNTAGDLGAAASLTYTNRNLFRGSEQLSIQLRGAYEAITGLEGYQDQNYQEYSVEGKVVFPRFMAPFLSSSFRKRQTANSELSVSWDLQNRPEFHRRVFSTAWRYRWTEPRHHLAWRFDLLDLNYVYMPWISETFKRDYLDDVDNRNAILRYNYEDLFIMKMGFGLTYSDGVDAIRLNVESAGNLLSGFSKTLGFKINAQGQRTFLNIAYAQYAKLDFDYTHLIRFDDRNALALHADLGVAYPYGNSTVLPFEKRYFSGGANSVRGWGVRELGPGGYKGNDGRIDFINQTGDLKFDLNAEYRTSLFWKFEGALFVDAGNIWTLRNYADQPNGQFKIDKFYKQIAAAYGMGIRLNFDYFILRFDMGMKAINPAYESGDEHWAIIHPKLSRDFAFHFAVGLPF
;
A
#
# COMPACT_ATOMS: atom_id res chain seq x y z
N MET A 1 26.97 40.78 -1.18
CA MET A 1 27.12 41.54 -2.41
C MET A 1 26.24 40.90 -3.45
N TYR A 2 25.20 41.64 -3.94
CA TYR A 2 24.17 41.29 -4.91
C TYR A 2 23.16 40.18 -4.55
N PHE A 3 22.12 40.58 -3.85
CA PHE A 3 20.82 39.92 -3.82
C PHE A 3 19.85 40.64 -4.81
N LEU A 4 19.36 39.94 -5.82
CA LEU A 4 18.30 40.45 -6.69
C LEU A 4 16.99 40.41 -5.93
N ARG A 5 16.42 41.60 -5.67
CA ARG A 5 15.03 41.78 -5.25
C ARG A 5 14.13 41.62 -6.50
N PHE A 6 13.26 40.61 -6.49
CA PHE A 6 12.07 40.59 -7.33
C PHE A 6 10.85 40.97 -6.49
N THR A 7 10.49 42.25 -6.59
CA THR A 7 9.20 42.73 -6.10
C THR A 7 8.20 42.63 -7.27
N LEU A 8 7.25 41.70 -7.19
CA LEU A 8 6.07 41.69 -8.07
C LEU A 8 4.93 42.40 -7.33
N SER A 9 4.67 43.64 -7.72
CA SER A 9 3.49 44.39 -7.38
C SER A 9 2.33 43.87 -8.25
N LEU A 10 1.36 43.21 -7.64
CA LEU A 10 0.06 42.90 -8.27
C LEU A 10 -0.94 44.00 -7.93
N GLN A 11 -0.94 45.04 -8.76
CA GLN A 11 -2.08 45.98 -8.80
C GLN A 11 -3.26 45.30 -9.50
N SER A 12 -4.40 45.35 -8.83
CA SER A 12 -5.72 44.98 -9.31
C SER A 12 -6.05 45.66 -10.65
N LYS A 13 -6.06 44.92 -11.75
CA LYS A 13 -6.77 45.35 -12.97
C LYS A 13 -7.80 44.28 -13.33
N ARG A 14 -9.07 44.67 -13.24
CA ARG A 14 -10.21 43.99 -13.85
C ARG A 14 -9.88 43.63 -15.30
N ILE A 15 -9.58 42.36 -15.58
CA ILE A 15 -9.47 41.86 -16.94
C ILE A 15 -10.88 41.53 -17.41
N ARG A 16 -11.39 42.36 -18.32
CA ARG A 16 -12.57 42.08 -19.14
C ARG A 16 -12.33 40.80 -19.93
N PHE A 17 -13.20 39.83 -19.76
CA PHE A 17 -13.28 38.67 -20.64
C PHE A 17 -13.58 39.11 -22.05
N VAL A 18 -12.56 39.19 -22.88
CA VAL A 18 -12.68 39.33 -24.35
C VAL A 18 -12.75 37.92 -24.95
N LYS A 19 -13.81 37.72 -25.69
CA LYS A 19 -14.18 36.56 -26.50
C LYS A 19 -12.97 35.79 -27.08
N ILE A 20 -12.62 34.66 -26.45
CA ILE A 20 -11.80 33.59 -27.01
C ILE A 20 -12.76 32.49 -27.50
N GLN A 21 -13.52 32.75 -28.52
CA GLN A 21 -14.45 31.77 -29.09
C GLN A 21 -14.19 31.45 -30.57
N LYS A 22 -13.06 31.89 -31.14
CA LYS A 22 -12.77 31.62 -32.56
C LYS A 22 -11.38 31.09 -32.91
N ILE A 23 -10.54 30.72 -31.95
CA ILE A 23 -9.19 30.16 -32.22
C ILE A 23 -9.11 28.64 -32.02
N SER A 24 -10.05 28.01 -31.32
CA SER A 24 -10.02 26.58 -31.03
C SER A 24 -10.49 25.66 -32.16
N VAL A 25 -11.03 26.19 -33.29
CA VAL A 25 -11.56 25.35 -34.36
C VAL A 25 -10.56 25.21 -35.54
N LEU A 26 -9.50 26.01 -35.57
CA LEU A 26 -8.52 25.96 -36.70
C LEU A 26 -7.24 25.13 -36.40
N ALA A 27 -7.03 24.69 -35.16
CA ALA A 27 -5.88 23.86 -34.79
C ALA A 27 -6.12 22.34 -34.89
N LEU A 28 -7.36 21.91 -35.05
CA LEU A 28 -7.71 20.48 -35.11
C LEU A 28 -7.41 19.77 -36.43
N PRO A 29 -7.41 20.42 -37.62
CA PRO A 29 -7.07 19.71 -38.87
C PRO A 29 -5.58 19.58 -39.17
N LEU A 30 -4.67 20.25 -38.47
CA LEU A 30 -3.23 20.18 -38.75
C LEU A 30 -2.51 18.96 -38.11
N VAL A 31 -3.18 18.22 -37.23
CA VAL A 31 -2.64 17.00 -36.59
C VAL A 31 -2.97 15.72 -37.37
N LEU A 32 -3.83 15.81 -38.40
CA LEU A 32 -4.24 14.66 -39.22
C LEU A 32 -3.37 14.42 -40.47
N ALA A 33 -2.24 15.09 -40.64
CA ALA A 33 -1.22 14.70 -41.60
C ALA A 33 -0.50 13.43 -41.14
N GLY A 34 -1.19 12.31 -41.20
CA GLY A 34 -0.68 10.98 -40.87
C GLY A 34 0.52 10.63 -41.71
N CYS A 35 1.71 10.63 -41.12
CA CYS A 35 2.88 10.01 -41.71
C CYS A 35 2.59 8.53 -41.95
N SER A 36 2.59 8.13 -43.23
CA SER A 36 2.36 6.75 -43.66
C SER A 36 3.34 5.79 -43.00
N ALA A 37 2.83 4.78 -42.32
CA ALA A 37 3.59 3.69 -41.69
C ALA A 37 4.39 2.85 -42.71
N SER A 38 4.05 2.98 -43.99
CA SER A 38 4.71 2.30 -45.09
C SER A 38 6.18 2.69 -45.31
N LYS A 39 6.69 3.78 -44.73
CA LYS A 39 8.10 4.17 -44.79
C LYS A 39 9.06 3.26 -43.98
N TYR A 40 8.55 2.40 -43.11
CA TYR A 40 9.34 1.61 -42.16
C TYR A 40 9.24 0.09 -42.40
N VAL A 41 8.59 -0.34 -43.47
CA VAL A 41 8.35 -1.75 -43.80
C VAL A 41 9.03 -2.04 -45.15
N GLN A 42 9.87 -3.07 -45.22
CA GLN A 42 10.54 -3.50 -46.44
C GLN A 42 9.58 -4.26 -47.34
N GLU A 43 9.94 -4.38 -48.62
CA GLU A 43 9.14 -5.16 -49.57
C GLU A 43 9.13 -6.63 -49.18
N GLY A 44 7.93 -7.24 -48.96
CA GLY A 44 7.74 -8.58 -48.45
C GLY A 44 7.47 -8.69 -46.96
N GLU A 45 7.55 -7.59 -46.20
CA GLU A 45 7.21 -7.57 -44.79
C GLU A 45 5.77 -7.15 -44.55
N TYR A 46 5.17 -7.68 -43.44
CA TYR A 46 3.79 -7.41 -43.04
C TYR A 46 3.74 -6.67 -41.72
N ILE A 47 2.82 -5.72 -41.59
CA ILE A 47 2.58 -5.03 -40.33
C ILE A 47 1.67 -5.90 -39.47
N LEU A 48 2.10 -6.22 -38.24
CA LEU A 48 1.29 -6.91 -37.24
C LEU A 48 0.12 -6.00 -36.80
N ASN A 49 -1.11 -6.37 -37.20
CA ASN A 49 -2.30 -5.55 -36.98
C ASN A 49 -3.09 -6.03 -35.76
N LYS A 50 -3.23 -7.35 -35.53
CA LYS A 50 -3.98 -7.94 -34.45
C LYS A 50 -3.36 -9.26 -34.02
N VAL A 51 -3.35 -9.51 -32.70
CA VAL A 51 -2.90 -10.78 -32.10
C VAL A 51 -3.97 -11.29 -31.16
N GLU A 52 -4.51 -12.45 -31.48
CA GLU A 52 -5.52 -13.13 -30.67
C GLU A 52 -5.05 -14.49 -30.20
N VAL A 53 -5.41 -14.85 -28.99
CA VAL A 53 -5.29 -16.20 -28.46
C VAL A 53 -6.70 -16.69 -28.19
N LYS A 54 -7.10 -17.75 -28.86
CA LYS A 54 -8.45 -18.35 -28.76
C LYS A 54 -8.33 -19.81 -28.39
N SER A 55 -9.31 -20.36 -27.72
CA SER A 55 -9.44 -21.79 -27.45
C SER A 55 -10.65 -22.37 -28.16
N ASP A 56 -10.55 -23.60 -28.62
CA ASP A 56 -11.69 -24.37 -29.10
C ASP A 56 -12.59 -24.87 -27.95
N SER A 57 -12.09 -24.87 -26.72
CA SER A 57 -12.85 -25.19 -25.52
C SER A 57 -13.34 -23.93 -24.83
N ALA A 58 -14.66 -23.77 -24.69
CA ALA A 58 -15.28 -22.65 -23.97
C ALA A 58 -14.94 -22.62 -22.45
N ALA A 59 -14.52 -23.74 -21.88
CA ALA A 59 -14.15 -23.87 -20.47
C ALA A 59 -12.70 -23.46 -20.17
N TYR A 60 -11.89 -23.20 -21.21
CA TYR A 60 -10.47 -22.86 -21.06
C TYR A 60 -10.21 -21.37 -21.30
N ASP A 61 -9.70 -20.67 -20.29
CA ASP A 61 -9.33 -19.25 -20.40
C ASP A 61 -8.05 -19.07 -21.22
N ALA A 62 -8.21 -18.86 -22.53
CA ALA A 62 -7.13 -18.57 -23.44
C ALA A 62 -6.50 -17.18 -23.20
N GLY A 63 -7.25 -16.25 -22.60
CA GLY A 63 -6.82 -14.87 -22.35
C GLY A 63 -5.62 -14.80 -21.43
N ALA A 64 -5.59 -15.64 -20.40
CA ALA A 64 -4.48 -15.73 -19.44
C ALA A 64 -3.14 -16.12 -20.09
N LEU A 65 -3.17 -16.82 -21.24
CA LEU A 65 -1.95 -17.23 -21.94
C LEU A 65 -1.41 -16.16 -22.93
N LYS A 66 -2.12 -15.06 -23.16
CA LYS A 66 -1.64 -13.97 -24.05
C LYS A 66 -0.29 -13.38 -23.59
N GLN A 67 0.08 -13.53 -22.33
CA GLN A 67 1.39 -13.13 -21.81
C GLN A 67 2.57 -13.91 -22.43
N TYR A 68 2.38 -15.16 -22.85
CA TYR A 68 3.40 -16.01 -23.46
C TYR A 68 3.60 -15.74 -24.96
N VAL A 69 2.77 -14.86 -25.56
CA VAL A 69 2.97 -14.41 -26.92
C VAL A 69 4.05 -13.37 -26.99
N ARG A 70 5.10 -13.63 -27.78
CA ARG A 70 6.30 -12.79 -27.86
C ARG A 70 6.08 -11.48 -28.59
N GLN A 71 5.27 -11.49 -29.65
CA GLN A 71 4.92 -10.29 -30.41
C GLN A 71 3.49 -9.84 -30.07
N LYS A 72 3.35 -8.56 -29.68
CA LYS A 72 2.05 -7.95 -29.34
C LYS A 72 1.74 -6.83 -30.33
N GLU A 73 0.46 -6.70 -30.68
CA GLU A 73 -0.04 -5.59 -31.50
C GLU A 73 0.08 -4.26 -30.78
N LYS A 74 0.14 -3.16 -31.52
CA LYS A 74 0.00 -1.82 -30.93
C LYS A 74 -1.47 -1.56 -30.57
N PRO A 75 -1.75 -1.01 -29.36
CA PRO A 75 -3.12 -0.67 -28.96
C PRO A 75 -3.75 0.35 -29.90
N LYS A 76 -4.92 0.05 -30.48
CA LYS A 76 -5.56 0.87 -31.53
C LYS A 76 -6.22 2.15 -31.01
N LEU A 77 -6.77 2.16 -29.80
CA LEU A 77 -7.67 3.23 -29.36
C LEU A 77 -6.99 4.42 -28.68
N PHE A 78 -5.76 4.27 -28.19
CA PHE A 78 -5.00 5.31 -27.46
C PHE A 78 -3.61 5.58 -28.03
N SER A 79 -3.31 5.14 -29.25
CA SER A 79 -2.00 5.37 -29.88
C SER A 79 -1.68 6.86 -30.13
N LEU A 80 -2.70 7.72 -30.15
CA LEU A 80 -2.54 9.18 -30.25
C LEU A 80 -1.90 9.79 -28.97
N PHE A 81 -2.09 9.18 -27.81
CA PHE A 81 -1.62 9.68 -26.52
C PHE A 81 -0.40 8.92 -25.98
N HIS A 82 -0.10 7.75 -26.55
CA HIS A 82 0.97 6.87 -26.08
C HIS A 82 2.22 6.99 -26.97
N ASN A 83 3.07 7.93 -26.69
CA ASN A 83 4.34 8.14 -27.38
C ASN A 83 4.19 8.57 -28.87
N PRO A 84 3.83 9.82 -29.12
CA PRO A 84 3.67 10.34 -30.50
C PRO A 84 4.96 10.28 -31.35
N PHE A 85 6.11 10.00 -30.73
CA PHE A 85 7.40 9.88 -31.39
C PHE A 85 7.77 8.45 -31.81
N SER A 86 7.07 7.42 -31.37
CA SER A 86 7.31 6.03 -31.80
C SER A 86 6.52 5.71 -33.07
N LYS A 87 7.06 6.13 -34.22
CA LYS A 87 6.42 5.94 -35.53
C LYS A 87 6.63 4.57 -36.17
N LYS A 88 7.46 3.69 -35.58
CA LYS A 88 7.76 2.38 -36.17
C LYS A 88 6.61 1.39 -35.95
N PRO A 89 6.02 0.79 -36.99
CA PRO A 89 5.08 -0.31 -36.87
C PRO A 89 5.78 -1.55 -36.30
N VAL A 90 5.01 -2.49 -35.72
CA VAL A 90 5.52 -3.81 -35.38
C VAL A 90 5.47 -4.64 -36.66
N VAL A 91 6.62 -5.09 -37.14
CA VAL A 91 6.73 -5.99 -38.30
C VAL A 91 6.50 -7.43 -37.80
N TYR A 92 5.73 -8.20 -38.53
CA TYR A 92 5.46 -9.61 -38.23
C TYR A 92 6.72 -10.44 -38.52
N ASP A 93 7.11 -11.21 -37.52
CA ASP A 93 8.24 -12.16 -37.57
C ASP A 93 7.71 -13.59 -37.37
N THR A 94 7.84 -14.40 -38.40
CA THR A 94 7.38 -15.81 -38.45
C THR A 94 8.09 -16.66 -37.37
N LEU A 95 9.40 -16.40 -37.13
CA LEU A 95 10.15 -17.14 -36.14
C LEU A 95 9.60 -16.86 -34.71
N GLN A 96 9.33 -15.59 -34.42
CA GLN A 96 8.74 -15.21 -33.12
C GLN A 96 7.33 -15.79 -32.94
N ALA A 97 6.56 -15.88 -34.00
CA ALA A 97 5.24 -16.50 -33.99
C ALA A 97 5.33 -18.01 -33.69
N GLN A 98 6.25 -18.74 -34.34
CA GLN A 98 6.50 -20.16 -34.08
C GLN A 98 7.01 -20.40 -32.67
N LEU A 99 7.92 -19.56 -32.16
CA LEU A 99 8.38 -19.62 -30.77
C LEU A 99 7.24 -19.38 -29.80
N SER A 100 6.34 -18.47 -30.12
CA SER A 100 5.12 -18.24 -29.31
C SER A 100 4.21 -19.47 -29.25
N CYS A 101 4.04 -20.19 -30.39
CA CYS A 101 3.30 -21.47 -30.40
C CYS A 101 3.92 -22.49 -29.44
N ARG A 102 5.25 -22.62 -29.42
CA ARG A 102 5.96 -23.51 -28.50
C ARG A 102 5.82 -23.08 -27.05
N ASP A 103 5.95 -21.79 -26.78
CA ASP A 103 5.80 -21.24 -25.43
C ASP A 103 4.36 -21.46 -24.90
N LEU A 104 3.33 -21.25 -25.76
CA LEU A 104 1.94 -21.51 -25.43
C LEU A 104 1.67 -23.01 -25.19
N LEU A 105 2.21 -23.87 -26.04
CA LEU A 105 2.11 -25.33 -25.87
C LEU A 105 2.71 -25.77 -24.54
N THR A 106 3.95 -25.32 -24.23
CA THR A 106 4.62 -25.62 -22.96
C THR A 106 3.82 -25.11 -21.76
N ALA A 107 3.23 -23.91 -21.87
CA ALA A 107 2.39 -23.34 -20.81
C ALA A 107 1.14 -24.19 -20.55
N MET A 108 0.49 -24.72 -21.58
CA MET A 108 -0.65 -25.63 -21.43
C MET A 108 -0.24 -26.97 -20.83
N GLN A 109 0.88 -27.55 -21.29
CA GLN A 109 1.41 -28.80 -20.75
C GLN A 109 1.75 -28.65 -19.25
N ASN A 110 2.37 -27.52 -18.86
CA ASN A 110 2.66 -27.22 -17.45
C ASN A 110 1.39 -27.07 -16.59
N GLN A 111 0.24 -26.76 -17.21
CA GLN A 111 -1.07 -26.72 -16.56
C GLN A 111 -1.80 -28.08 -16.56
N GLY A 112 -1.17 -29.15 -17.06
CA GLY A 112 -1.72 -30.50 -17.04
C GLY A 112 -2.46 -30.92 -18.30
N PHE A 113 -2.37 -30.19 -19.38
CA PHE A 113 -2.95 -30.53 -20.69
C PHE A 113 -1.86 -31.16 -21.57
N LEU A 114 -1.48 -32.42 -21.25
CA LEU A 114 -0.32 -33.07 -21.88
C LEU A 114 -0.48 -33.29 -23.39
N HIS A 115 -1.71 -33.46 -23.88
CA HIS A 115 -2.05 -33.62 -25.28
C HIS A 115 -2.50 -32.33 -25.97
N ALA A 116 -2.18 -31.18 -25.36
CA ALA A 116 -2.50 -29.89 -25.95
C ALA A 116 -1.86 -29.68 -27.33
N GLY A 117 -2.50 -28.90 -28.17
CA GLY A 117 -2.00 -28.46 -29.46
C GLY A 117 -2.16 -26.96 -29.63
N VAL A 118 -1.35 -26.36 -30.49
CA VAL A 118 -1.47 -24.94 -30.87
C VAL A 118 -1.41 -24.83 -32.40
N THR A 119 -2.45 -24.22 -32.98
CA THR A 119 -2.50 -23.94 -34.41
C THR A 119 -2.34 -22.44 -34.66
N LEU A 120 -1.35 -22.07 -35.49
CA LEU A 120 -1.12 -20.70 -35.92
C LEU A 120 -1.95 -20.40 -37.17
N GLN A 121 -2.83 -19.41 -37.11
CA GLN A 121 -3.58 -18.89 -38.24
C GLN A 121 -3.16 -17.46 -38.52
N THR A 122 -2.86 -17.15 -39.78
CA THR A 122 -2.48 -15.81 -40.24
C THR A 122 -3.43 -15.38 -41.34
N GLU A 123 -4.01 -14.19 -41.23
CA GLU A 123 -4.88 -13.58 -42.23
C GLU A 123 -4.24 -12.29 -42.72
N ILE A 124 -3.98 -12.22 -44.06
CA ILE A 124 -3.31 -11.10 -44.67
C ILE A 124 -4.36 -10.17 -45.29
N HIS A 125 -4.30 -8.89 -44.93
CA HIS A 125 -5.19 -7.85 -45.45
C HIS A 125 -4.43 -6.87 -46.33
N GLY A 126 -4.97 -6.54 -47.51
CA GLY A 126 -4.44 -5.48 -48.37
C GLY A 126 -3.57 -5.94 -49.57
N GLN A 127 -3.64 -7.23 -49.95
CA GLN A 127 -3.18 -7.66 -51.28
C GLN A 127 -4.30 -7.48 -52.31
N GLU A 128 -4.09 -6.67 -53.33
CA GLU A 128 -4.94 -6.68 -54.53
C GLU A 128 -4.77 -8.03 -55.23
N LYS A 129 -5.89 -8.70 -55.55
CA LYS A 129 -5.90 -9.87 -56.42
C LYS A 129 -5.47 -9.40 -57.81
N THR A 130 -4.30 -9.78 -58.27
CA THR A 130 -3.91 -9.70 -59.64
C THR A 130 -4.56 -10.87 -60.39
N ASP A 131 -5.81 -10.67 -60.86
CA ASP A 131 -6.35 -11.53 -61.88
C ASP A 131 -5.68 -11.18 -63.20
N GLY A 132 -4.82 -12.07 -63.66
CA GLY A 132 -4.16 -11.97 -64.94
C GLY A 132 -5.14 -12.10 -66.11
N VAL A 133 -5.38 -11.02 -66.80
CA VAL A 133 -5.90 -11.09 -68.17
C VAL A 133 -4.87 -10.38 -69.06
N VAL A 134 -4.10 -11.16 -69.77
CA VAL A 134 -3.27 -10.70 -70.92
C VAL A 134 -4.22 -10.27 -72.05
N LYS A 135 -4.19 -8.99 -72.42
CA LYS A 135 -4.57 -8.50 -73.74
C LYS A 135 -3.46 -7.61 -74.28
N THR A 136 -2.82 -8.16 -75.28
CA THR A 136 -2.04 -7.46 -76.28
C THR A 136 -2.94 -6.47 -77.01
N ASP A 137 -2.55 -5.18 -77.16
CA ASP A 137 -2.30 -4.46 -78.40
C ASP A 137 -1.91 -2.99 -78.15
N GLY A 138 -0.99 -2.55 -78.95
CA GLY A 138 -0.21 -1.35 -78.84
C GLY A 138 -0.93 -0.02 -79.07
N GLN A 139 -0.33 0.99 -78.54
CA GLN A 139 0.08 2.25 -79.22
C GLN A 139 0.59 3.26 -78.16
N GLU A 140 1.75 3.85 -78.51
CA GLU A 140 2.37 4.98 -77.84
C GLU A 140 1.45 6.19 -77.77
N LYS A 141 1.45 6.83 -76.60
CA LYS A 141 1.47 8.30 -76.49
C LYS A 141 2.00 8.72 -75.08
N THR A 142 3.01 9.49 -75.13
CA THR A 142 3.68 10.31 -74.17
C THR A 142 2.75 11.22 -73.39
N ASP A 143 3.23 11.51 -72.17
CA ASP A 143 2.94 12.61 -71.24
C ASP A 143 1.82 12.44 -70.20
N SER A 144 2.25 12.31 -69.00
CA SER A 144 2.09 13.23 -67.91
C SER A 144 1.94 12.50 -66.51
N ILE A 145 2.83 12.86 -65.65
CA ILE A 145 2.67 12.90 -64.18
C ILE A 145 2.03 11.65 -63.55
N ALA A 146 2.88 10.66 -63.29
CA ALA A 146 2.51 9.53 -62.38
C ALA A 146 2.34 10.03 -60.96
N GLU A 147 1.11 10.27 -60.54
CA GLU A 147 0.71 10.27 -59.14
C GLU A 147 1.01 8.89 -58.57
N LYS A 148 2.15 8.74 -57.84
CA LYS A 148 2.45 7.53 -57.08
C LYS A 148 1.36 7.34 -56.03
N SER A 149 0.35 6.53 -56.32
CA SER A 149 -0.57 6.03 -55.35
C SER A 149 0.27 5.29 -54.27
N ARG A 150 0.37 5.86 -53.11
CA ARG A 150 1.09 5.28 -51.97
C ARG A 150 0.36 3.99 -51.56
N LYS A 151 0.83 2.83 -51.99
CA LYS A 151 0.33 1.53 -51.54
C LYS A 151 0.45 1.45 -50.02
N LYS A 152 -0.65 1.19 -49.33
CA LYS A 152 -0.63 0.92 -47.88
C LYS A 152 0.12 -0.39 -47.66
N ALA A 153 1.06 -0.42 -46.69
CA ALA A 153 1.77 -1.65 -46.35
C ALA A 153 0.76 -2.75 -45.94
N PRO A 154 0.93 -4.00 -46.43
CA PRO A 154 0.02 -5.10 -46.10
C PRO A 154 0.06 -5.40 -44.61
N LYS A 155 -1.07 -5.80 -44.04
CA LYS A 155 -1.26 -6.09 -42.64
C LYS A 155 -1.53 -7.56 -42.46
N VAL A 156 -1.09 -8.10 -41.30
CA VAL A 156 -1.38 -9.48 -40.90
C VAL A 156 -2.05 -9.52 -39.53
N ASP A 157 -3.14 -10.28 -39.46
CA ASP A 157 -3.78 -10.66 -38.21
C ASP A 157 -3.30 -12.07 -37.85
N VAL A 158 -2.87 -12.26 -36.59
CA VAL A 158 -2.32 -13.52 -36.10
C VAL A 158 -3.25 -14.06 -35.02
N THR A 159 -3.73 -15.27 -35.22
CA THR A 159 -4.57 -15.97 -34.24
C THR A 159 -3.88 -17.27 -33.84
N TYR A 160 -3.61 -17.42 -32.54
CA TYR A 160 -3.17 -18.66 -31.93
C TYR A 160 -4.40 -19.41 -31.45
N LEU A 161 -4.74 -20.51 -32.11
CA LEU A 161 -5.85 -21.37 -31.71
C LEU A 161 -5.31 -22.48 -30.81
N LEU A 162 -5.76 -22.49 -29.57
CA LEU A 162 -5.37 -23.44 -28.56
C LEU A 162 -6.32 -24.64 -28.57
N HIS A 163 -5.75 -25.83 -28.57
CA HIS A 163 -6.44 -27.11 -28.43
C HIS A 163 -6.01 -27.76 -27.13
N PRO A 164 -6.59 -27.40 -25.95
CA PRO A 164 -6.11 -27.90 -24.67
C PRO A 164 -6.33 -29.39 -24.50
N GLY A 165 -7.38 -29.94 -25.09
CA GLY A 165 -7.78 -31.31 -24.81
C GLY A 165 -8.32 -31.45 -23.38
N GLU A 166 -8.29 -32.66 -22.85
CA GLU A 166 -8.71 -32.93 -21.47
C GLU A 166 -7.52 -32.85 -20.51
N PRO A 167 -7.70 -32.28 -19.29
CA PRO A 167 -6.65 -32.18 -18.31
C PRO A 167 -6.40 -33.54 -17.65
N PHE A 168 -5.13 -33.82 -17.37
CA PHE A 168 -4.73 -34.98 -16.58
C PHE A 168 -4.82 -34.68 -15.08
N HIS A 169 -5.18 -35.72 -14.30
CA HIS A 169 -5.29 -35.63 -12.84
C HIS A 169 -4.33 -36.63 -12.17
N ILE A 170 -3.99 -36.33 -10.93
CA ILE A 170 -3.16 -37.20 -10.09
C ILE A 170 -4.06 -38.30 -9.54
N GLY A 171 -3.86 -39.55 -9.96
CA GLY A 171 -4.61 -40.69 -9.45
C GLY A 171 -4.02 -41.19 -8.13
N LYS A 172 -2.71 -41.42 -8.09
CA LYS A 172 -1.99 -41.94 -6.93
C LYS A 172 -0.68 -41.18 -6.75
N VAL A 173 -0.29 -40.99 -5.50
CA VAL A 173 1.03 -40.43 -5.13
C VAL A 173 1.78 -41.46 -4.31
N GLU A 174 2.95 -41.87 -4.78
CA GLU A 174 3.85 -42.80 -4.10
C GLU A 174 5.15 -42.08 -3.76
N TYR A 175 5.80 -42.53 -2.67
CA TYR A 175 7.10 -42.01 -2.25
C TYR A 175 8.10 -43.17 -2.26
N ASP A 176 9.07 -43.08 -3.13
CA ASP A 176 10.20 -44.01 -3.20
C ASP A 176 11.44 -43.36 -2.57
N ILE A 177 11.68 -43.70 -1.29
CA ILE A 177 12.69 -43.06 -0.46
C ILE A 177 13.51 -44.17 0.19
N GLU A 178 14.76 -44.36 -0.27
CA GLU A 178 15.66 -45.33 0.28
C GLU A 178 16.24 -44.94 1.66
N ASP A 179 16.39 -43.62 1.93
CA ASP A 179 16.83 -43.09 3.22
C ASP A 179 15.71 -43.22 4.27
N LYS A 180 15.89 -44.20 5.18
CA LYS A 180 14.88 -44.52 6.21
C LYS A 180 14.61 -43.38 7.18
N ASN A 181 15.61 -42.54 7.46
CA ASN A 181 15.44 -41.39 8.37
C ASN A 181 14.55 -40.35 7.72
N ILE A 182 14.78 -40.04 6.45
CA ILE A 182 13.95 -39.08 5.69
C ILE A 182 12.54 -39.67 5.50
N GLU A 183 12.42 -40.95 5.19
CA GLU A 183 11.12 -41.61 5.07
C GLU A 183 10.28 -41.46 6.35
N GLN A 184 10.90 -41.67 7.54
CA GLN A 184 10.22 -41.50 8.80
C GLN A 184 9.78 -40.05 9.04
N ILE A 185 10.64 -39.07 8.76
CA ILE A 185 10.31 -37.65 8.91
C ILE A 185 9.08 -37.27 8.06
N LEU A 186 9.06 -37.74 6.81
CA LEU A 186 7.97 -37.44 5.89
C LEU A 186 6.68 -38.21 6.22
N LYS A 187 6.78 -39.43 6.79
CA LYS A 187 5.62 -40.19 7.29
C LYS A 187 4.98 -39.54 8.52
N LEU A 188 5.76 -38.88 9.38
CA LEU A 188 5.30 -38.15 10.56
C LEU A 188 4.72 -36.77 10.22
N ASP A 189 4.91 -36.31 8.98
CA ASP A 189 4.38 -35.03 8.55
C ASP A 189 2.85 -35.10 8.36
N ASN A 190 2.15 -33.99 8.71
CA ASN A 190 0.71 -33.96 8.58
C ASN A 190 0.29 -34.08 7.11
N PRO A 191 -0.55 -35.09 6.74
CA PRO A 191 -1.03 -35.27 5.37
C PRO A 191 -1.73 -34.04 4.78
N GLU A 192 -2.31 -33.17 5.62
CA GLU A 192 -2.93 -31.93 5.17
C GLU A 192 -1.94 -30.96 4.54
N ASN A 193 -0.67 -31.02 4.94
CA ASN A 193 0.38 -30.17 4.42
C ASN A 193 0.88 -30.58 3.03
N GLN A 194 0.59 -31.81 2.61
CA GLN A 194 0.98 -32.31 1.29
C GLN A 194 0.30 -31.49 0.18
N LYS A 195 1.12 -31.07 -0.81
CA LYS A 195 0.68 -30.27 -1.94
C LYS A 195 0.16 -31.11 -3.09
N LEU A 196 0.55 -32.38 -3.14
CA LEU A 196 0.05 -33.35 -4.11
C LEU A 196 -1.01 -34.23 -3.45
N LYS A 197 -2.23 -34.21 -4.00
CA LYS A 197 -3.37 -35.01 -3.51
C LYS A 197 -4.03 -35.73 -4.69
N PRO A 198 -4.51 -36.97 -4.51
CA PRO A 198 -5.32 -37.65 -5.51
C PRO A 198 -6.52 -36.78 -5.94
N GLY A 199 -6.85 -36.79 -7.22
CA GLY A 199 -7.91 -36.00 -7.81
C GLY A 199 -7.51 -34.57 -8.21
N MET A 200 -6.35 -34.07 -7.79
CA MET A 200 -5.84 -32.77 -8.24
C MET A 200 -5.40 -32.81 -9.70
N ARG A 201 -5.48 -31.67 -10.38
CA ARG A 201 -4.91 -31.53 -11.71
C ARG A 201 -3.40 -31.72 -11.65
N PHE A 202 -2.84 -32.50 -12.58
CA PHE A 202 -1.40 -32.70 -12.72
C PHE A 202 -0.76 -31.43 -13.29
N THR A 203 -0.04 -30.67 -12.48
CA THR A 203 0.61 -29.42 -12.92
C THR A 203 2.06 -29.38 -12.44
N VAL A 204 2.94 -28.76 -13.22
CA VAL A 204 4.34 -28.57 -12.85
C VAL A 204 4.46 -27.73 -11.57
N ASP A 205 3.59 -26.74 -11.40
CA ASP A 205 3.58 -25.90 -10.19
C ASP A 205 3.25 -26.68 -8.93
N ALA A 206 2.33 -27.65 -9.01
CA ALA A 206 2.00 -28.52 -7.87
C ALA A 206 3.17 -29.43 -7.50
N LEU A 207 3.87 -29.99 -8.50
CA LEU A 207 5.08 -30.80 -8.30
C LEU A 207 6.21 -29.96 -7.66
N ASP A 208 6.48 -28.76 -8.17
CA ASP A 208 7.51 -27.88 -7.60
C ASP A 208 7.14 -27.36 -6.20
N ALA A 209 5.85 -27.14 -5.93
CA ALA A 209 5.37 -26.80 -4.60
C ALA A 209 5.63 -27.92 -3.58
N GLU A 210 5.44 -29.19 -3.98
CA GLU A 210 5.74 -30.35 -3.13
C GLU A 210 7.26 -30.52 -2.95
N ARG A 211 8.06 -30.35 -4.00
CA ARG A 211 9.54 -30.32 -3.87
C ARG A 211 9.99 -29.28 -2.85
N LYS A 212 9.47 -28.05 -2.95
CA LYS A 212 9.79 -26.97 -2.02
C LYS A 212 9.36 -27.30 -0.60
N ARG A 213 8.15 -27.89 -0.43
CA ARG A 213 7.65 -28.27 0.89
C ARG A 213 8.60 -29.28 1.55
N ILE A 214 8.93 -30.36 0.85
CA ILE A 214 9.81 -31.42 1.36
C ILE A 214 11.21 -30.87 1.62
N ALA A 215 11.79 -30.13 0.67
CA ALA A 215 13.10 -29.52 0.85
C ALA A 215 13.16 -28.62 2.08
N ASN A 216 12.17 -27.76 2.28
CA ASN A 216 12.09 -26.88 3.45
C ASN A 216 11.93 -27.69 4.76
N ARG A 217 11.14 -28.76 4.72
CA ARG A 217 10.96 -29.64 5.88
C ARG A 217 12.28 -30.29 6.29
N LEU A 218 13.02 -30.87 5.35
CA LEU A 218 14.28 -31.50 5.60
C LEU A 218 15.39 -30.52 6.02
N LEU A 219 15.42 -29.33 5.39
CA LEU A 219 16.31 -28.24 5.81
C LEU A 219 16.01 -27.77 7.25
N ASP A 220 14.77 -27.88 7.71
CA ASP A 220 14.40 -27.54 9.09
C ASP A 220 14.76 -28.67 10.09
N ASP A 221 14.92 -29.89 9.62
CA ASP A 221 15.31 -31.06 10.44
C ASP A 221 16.82 -31.35 10.43
N GLY A 222 17.64 -30.45 9.89
CA GLY A 222 19.10 -30.55 9.97
C GLY A 222 19.79 -30.94 8.69
N TYR A 223 19.11 -31.19 7.59
CA TYR A 223 19.73 -31.60 6.33
C TYR A 223 20.26 -30.37 5.55
N PHE A 224 21.31 -29.74 6.09
CA PHE A 224 21.89 -28.48 5.57
C PHE A 224 22.29 -28.51 4.09
N ARG A 225 22.79 -29.66 3.59
CA ARG A 225 23.18 -29.84 2.19
C ARG A 225 22.04 -30.28 1.27
N PHE A 226 20.82 -30.41 1.80
CA PHE A 226 19.70 -30.84 0.99
C PHE A 226 19.25 -29.74 0.01
N ASN A 227 18.94 -30.15 -1.22
CA ASN A 227 18.40 -29.27 -2.26
C ASN A 227 17.18 -29.95 -2.89
N LYS A 228 16.24 -29.18 -3.37
CA LYS A 228 15.06 -29.66 -4.10
C LYS A 228 15.38 -30.50 -5.34
N ASP A 229 16.57 -30.34 -5.92
CA ASP A 229 17.00 -31.06 -7.11
C ASP A 229 17.29 -32.55 -6.83
N PHE A 230 17.41 -32.95 -5.55
CA PHE A 230 17.43 -34.35 -5.16
C PHE A 230 16.07 -35.03 -5.27
N ILE A 231 14.98 -34.27 -5.45
CA ILE A 231 13.63 -34.77 -5.59
C ILE A 231 13.27 -34.83 -7.07
N GLN A 232 13.04 -36.01 -7.60
CA GLN A 232 12.56 -36.24 -8.95
C GLN A 232 11.16 -36.85 -8.91
N PHE A 233 10.36 -36.57 -9.94
CA PHE A 233 9.06 -37.18 -10.11
C PHE A 233 9.08 -38.07 -11.35
N SER A 234 8.63 -39.30 -11.19
CA SER A 234 8.25 -40.18 -12.28
C SER A 234 6.73 -40.17 -12.41
N ALA A 235 6.26 -40.04 -13.64
CA ALA A 235 4.82 -39.98 -13.92
C ALA A 235 4.46 -41.09 -14.92
N ASP A 236 3.66 -42.04 -14.49
CA ASP A 236 3.20 -43.16 -15.35
C ASP A 236 1.86 -42.80 -15.98
N THR A 237 1.87 -42.73 -17.32
CA THR A 237 0.67 -42.50 -18.12
C THR A 237 0.27 -43.79 -18.83
N ILE A 238 -0.87 -44.35 -18.46
CA ILE A 238 -1.42 -45.53 -19.15
C ILE A 238 -2.30 -45.02 -20.30
N ALA A 239 -2.11 -45.56 -21.50
CA ALA A 239 -2.87 -45.19 -22.68
C ALA A 239 -4.37 -45.39 -22.43
N GLY A 240 -5.14 -44.28 -22.58
CA GLY A 240 -6.60 -44.27 -22.36
C GLY A 240 -7.05 -43.95 -20.95
N GLN A 241 -6.13 -43.74 -19.98
CA GLN A 241 -6.46 -43.27 -18.65
C GLN A 241 -6.06 -41.78 -18.50
N LYS A 242 -6.88 -41.02 -17.76
CA LYS A 242 -6.63 -39.59 -17.46
C LYS A 242 -5.96 -39.39 -16.11
N ASP A 243 -5.88 -40.44 -15.31
CA ASP A 243 -5.24 -40.40 -13.99
C ASP A 243 -3.80 -40.88 -14.12
N ILE A 244 -2.90 -40.06 -13.58
CA ILE A 244 -1.45 -40.28 -13.59
C ILE A 244 -1.02 -40.80 -12.21
N ALA A 245 -0.32 -41.90 -12.17
CA ALA A 245 0.41 -42.31 -10.97
C ALA A 245 1.74 -41.53 -10.91
N VAL A 246 1.90 -40.74 -9.83
CA VAL A 246 3.10 -39.94 -9.59
C VAL A 246 3.92 -40.58 -8.50
N THR A 247 5.18 -40.95 -8.82
CA THR A 247 6.15 -41.48 -7.86
C THR A 247 7.22 -40.42 -7.60
N LEU A 248 7.37 -40.04 -6.33
CA LEU A 248 8.44 -39.17 -5.88
C LEU A 248 9.67 -40.04 -5.57
N ASN A 249 10.75 -39.83 -6.30
CA ASN A 249 12.03 -40.52 -6.13
C ASN A 249 13.02 -39.55 -5.43
N LEU A 250 13.62 -40.00 -4.34
CA LEU A 250 14.64 -39.25 -3.63
C LEU A 250 16.04 -39.79 -4.03
N LEU A 251 16.82 -38.93 -4.68
CA LEU A 251 18.21 -39.27 -5.05
C LEU A 251 19.10 -39.26 -3.81
N LYS A 252 20.10 -40.15 -3.78
CA LYS A 252 21.12 -40.19 -2.74
C LYS A 252 22.08 -39.01 -2.82
N TYR A 253 22.68 -38.69 -1.68
CA TYR A 253 23.67 -37.62 -1.59
C TYR A 253 25.02 -38.04 -2.17
N LYS A 254 25.63 -37.16 -2.95
CA LYS A 254 27.01 -37.23 -3.42
C LYS A 254 27.74 -35.93 -3.01
N ALA A 255 28.85 -36.06 -2.31
CA ALA A 255 29.66 -34.92 -1.91
C ALA A 255 30.34 -34.23 -3.11
N ASN A 256 30.71 -34.99 -4.13
CA ASN A 256 31.23 -34.54 -5.43
C ASN A 256 30.96 -35.63 -6.50
N SER A 257 31.23 -35.33 -7.76
CA SER A 257 30.94 -36.24 -8.89
C SER A 257 31.62 -37.62 -8.77
N ASN A 258 32.74 -37.75 -8.03
CA ASN A 258 33.52 -38.98 -7.86
C ASN A 258 33.28 -39.65 -6.51
N ALA A 259 32.48 -39.05 -5.62
CA ALA A 259 32.20 -39.63 -4.32
C ALA A 259 31.14 -40.75 -4.41
N PRO A 260 31.19 -41.76 -3.53
CA PRO A 260 30.15 -42.78 -3.44
C PRO A 260 28.81 -42.12 -3.02
N GLU A 261 27.72 -42.76 -3.43
CA GLU A 261 26.38 -42.41 -2.97
C GLU A 261 26.23 -42.81 -1.50
N THR A 262 25.71 -41.85 -0.70
CA THR A 262 25.45 -42.05 0.72
C THR A 262 24.09 -41.49 1.08
N ASP A 263 23.58 -41.82 2.26
CA ASP A 263 22.42 -41.16 2.82
C ASP A 263 22.72 -39.68 3.07
N HIS A 264 21.69 -38.86 3.11
CA HIS A 264 21.82 -37.42 3.31
C HIS A 264 22.37 -37.10 4.70
N PRO A 265 23.48 -36.35 4.82
CA PRO A 265 24.05 -36.01 6.12
C PRO A 265 23.18 -35.00 6.87
N ARG A 266 23.00 -35.28 8.16
CA ARG A 266 22.33 -34.39 9.10
C ARG A 266 23.36 -33.57 9.87
N TYR A 267 23.05 -32.30 10.13
CA TYR A 267 23.97 -31.34 10.73
C TYR A 267 23.38 -30.72 12.00
N GLU A 268 24.22 -30.56 13.02
CA GLU A 268 23.94 -29.84 14.26
C GLU A 268 24.85 -28.63 14.39
N ILE A 269 24.34 -27.57 15.03
CA ILE A 269 25.11 -26.35 15.25
C ILE A 269 25.98 -26.55 16.49
N ARG A 270 27.31 -26.55 16.32
CA ARG A 270 28.28 -26.66 17.41
C ARG A 270 28.46 -25.35 18.15
N ASN A 271 28.73 -24.27 17.41
CA ASN A 271 29.07 -22.95 17.97
C ASN A 271 28.51 -21.81 17.13
N ILE A 272 28.12 -20.72 17.79
CA ILE A 272 27.65 -19.51 17.14
C ILE A 272 28.55 -18.34 17.52
N SER A 273 29.32 -17.83 16.56
CA SER A 273 30.24 -16.72 16.74
C SER A 273 29.70 -15.43 16.11
N TYR A 274 30.02 -14.30 16.74
CA TYR A 274 29.62 -12.97 16.26
C TYR A 274 30.86 -12.15 15.92
N GLN A 275 30.90 -11.59 14.72
CA GLN A 275 32.03 -10.80 14.21
C GLN A 275 31.50 -9.47 13.63
N SER A 276 32.28 -8.41 13.80
CA SER A 276 32.02 -7.15 13.12
C SER A 276 32.76 -7.09 11.80
N ASN A 277 32.13 -6.61 10.74
CA ASN A 277 32.79 -6.35 9.46
C ASN A 277 33.45 -4.96 9.38
N ASP A 278 32.98 -4.00 10.18
CA ASP A 278 33.33 -2.58 10.04
C ASP A 278 34.29 -2.11 11.13
N SER A 279 34.46 -2.84 12.22
CA SER A 279 35.27 -2.46 13.39
C SER A 279 35.71 -3.68 14.20
N ASP A 280 36.72 -3.51 15.07
CA ASP A 280 37.19 -4.58 15.96
C ASP A 280 36.17 -5.03 17.01
N ARG A 281 35.08 -4.25 17.19
CA ARG A 281 34.08 -4.53 18.21
C ARG A 281 32.66 -4.30 17.71
N ILE A 282 31.75 -5.21 18.07
CA ILE A 282 30.31 -5.02 17.89
C ILE A 282 29.81 -4.12 19.01
N HIS A 283 29.28 -2.92 18.66
CA HIS A 283 28.74 -1.97 19.63
C HIS A 283 27.32 -2.31 20.13
N LEU A 284 26.94 -3.58 20.11
CA LEU A 284 25.69 -4.10 20.67
C LEU A 284 25.98 -4.95 21.90
N ARG A 285 25.06 -4.95 22.86
CA ARG A 285 25.13 -5.86 24.02
C ARG A 285 25.03 -7.31 23.54
N HIS A 286 25.83 -8.21 24.09
CA HIS A 286 25.80 -9.64 23.74
C HIS A 286 24.39 -10.24 23.86
N ARG A 287 23.64 -9.88 24.90
CA ARG A 287 22.24 -10.30 25.08
C ARG A 287 21.33 -9.93 23.90
N VAL A 288 21.60 -8.82 23.20
CA VAL A 288 20.82 -8.41 22.01
C VAL A 288 21.11 -9.33 20.84
N LEU A 289 22.38 -9.69 20.65
CA LEU A 289 22.81 -10.64 19.63
C LEU A 289 22.18 -12.01 19.84
N LEU A 290 22.26 -12.54 21.07
CA LEU A 290 21.62 -13.80 21.45
C LEU A 290 20.09 -13.78 21.25
N ASN A 291 19.42 -12.69 21.62
CA ASN A 291 17.97 -12.58 21.42
C ASN A 291 17.56 -12.43 19.96
N ALA A 292 18.42 -11.89 19.11
CA ALA A 292 18.18 -11.77 17.67
C ALA A 292 18.44 -13.11 16.95
N THR A 293 19.28 -13.98 17.51
CA THR A 293 19.64 -15.27 16.92
C THR A 293 18.55 -16.30 17.30
N ALA A 294 17.90 -16.86 16.30
CA ALA A 294 16.90 -17.92 16.48
C ALA A 294 17.51 -19.32 16.31
N LEU A 295 18.77 -19.41 15.86
CA LEU A 295 19.57 -20.62 15.85
C LEU A 295 20.04 -20.91 17.28
N GLU A 296 20.15 -22.18 17.64
CA GLU A 296 20.57 -22.62 19.00
C GLU A 296 21.71 -23.66 18.88
N GLU A 297 22.74 -23.52 19.72
CA GLU A 297 23.83 -24.49 19.80
C GLU A 297 23.30 -25.85 20.33
N GLY A 298 23.85 -26.94 19.81
CA GLY A 298 23.39 -28.30 20.15
C GLY A 298 22.03 -28.69 19.56
N LYS A 299 21.52 -27.90 18.61
CA LYS A 299 20.26 -28.18 17.91
C LYS A 299 20.54 -28.45 16.43
N PRO A 300 19.67 -29.23 15.76
CA PRO A 300 19.74 -29.40 14.32
C PRO A 300 19.70 -28.08 13.59
N TYR A 301 20.39 -27.97 12.47
CA TYR A 301 20.24 -26.83 11.56
C TYR A 301 18.79 -26.67 11.13
N SER A 302 18.34 -25.43 11.01
CA SER A 302 16.99 -25.10 10.53
C SER A 302 17.00 -23.85 9.66
N THR A 303 16.52 -23.96 8.42
CA THR A 303 16.35 -22.85 7.50
C THR A 303 15.34 -21.82 8.03
N SER A 304 14.26 -22.28 8.67
CA SER A 304 13.29 -21.40 9.31
C SER A 304 13.90 -20.60 10.45
N ALA A 305 14.79 -21.19 11.25
CA ALA A 305 15.52 -20.49 12.30
C ALA A 305 16.54 -19.50 11.70
N LEU A 306 17.23 -19.87 10.64
CA LEU A 306 18.13 -19.00 9.89
C LEU A 306 17.39 -17.77 9.34
N GLN A 307 16.27 -17.98 8.68
CA GLN A 307 15.45 -16.88 8.15
C GLN A 307 14.94 -15.97 9.26
N ARG A 308 14.49 -16.54 10.39
CA ARG A 308 14.11 -15.74 11.59
C ARG A 308 15.29 -14.94 12.11
N THR A 309 16.49 -15.51 12.12
CA THR A 309 17.72 -14.82 12.54
C THR A 309 18.00 -13.61 11.64
N TYR A 310 17.97 -13.77 10.31
CA TYR A 310 18.10 -12.66 9.37
C TYR A 310 17.03 -11.58 9.61
N ASN A 311 15.77 -11.96 9.75
CA ASN A 311 14.67 -11.04 9.98
C ASN A 311 14.81 -10.28 11.31
N ASN A 312 15.28 -10.96 12.37
CA ASN A 312 15.49 -10.34 13.68
C ASN A 312 16.64 -9.32 13.63
N PHE A 313 17.76 -9.63 12.98
CA PHE A 313 18.88 -8.70 12.82
C PHE A 313 18.50 -7.51 11.91
N ALA A 314 17.78 -7.73 10.83
CA ALA A 314 17.32 -6.68 9.93
C ALA A 314 16.40 -5.64 10.60
N ARG A 315 15.76 -6.00 11.71
CA ARG A 315 14.91 -5.10 12.52
C ARG A 315 15.69 -4.21 13.48
N LEU A 316 16.95 -4.56 13.75
CA LEU A 316 17.80 -3.78 14.64
C LEU A 316 18.30 -2.52 13.90
N GLN A 317 17.89 -1.35 14.36
CA GLN A 317 18.21 -0.06 13.71
C GLN A 317 19.73 0.21 13.66
N ALA A 318 20.47 -0.36 14.60
CA ALA A 318 21.93 -0.27 14.62
C ALA A 318 22.60 -1.17 13.57
N VAL A 319 21.91 -2.17 13.03
CA VAL A 319 22.44 -3.13 12.06
C VAL A 319 22.13 -2.65 10.64
N LYS A 320 23.14 -2.61 9.77
CA LYS A 320 23.05 -2.26 8.36
C LYS A 320 22.72 -3.48 7.51
N TYR A 321 23.53 -4.52 7.68
CA TYR A 321 23.29 -5.85 7.09
C TYR A 321 23.96 -6.93 7.92
N THR A 322 23.50 -8.16 7.75
CA THR A 322 24.03 -9.35 8.42
C THR A 322 24.38 -10.38 7.35
N ASN A 323 25.54 -11.01 7.48
CA ASN A 323 25.95 -12.13 6.67
C ASN A 323 26.18 -13.34 7.58
N ILE A 324 25.49 -14.44 7.33
CA ILE A 324 25.59 -15.65 8.13
C ILE A 324 26.24 -16.72 7.28
N ARG A 325 27.39 -17.23 7.72
CA ARG A 325 28.14 -18.27 7.05
C ARG A 325 28.22 -19.49 7.96
N PHE A 326 28.23 -20.65 7.33
CA PHE A 326 28.44 -21.91 8.02
C PHE A 326 29.73 -22.56 7.53
N SER A 327 30.50 -23.12 8.45
CA SER A 327 31.67 -23.95 8.15
C SER A 327 31.46 -25.33 8.75
N GLU A 328 31.70 -26.35 7.95
CA GLU A 328 31.67 -27.73 8.41
C GLU A 328 32.96 -28.02 9.23
N VAL A 329 32.79 -28.68 10.37
CA VAL A 329 33.90 -29.06 11.22
C VAL A 329 34.52 -30.35 10.66
N ALA A 330 35.81 -30.32 10.31
CA ALA A 330 36.52 -31.50 9.84
C ALA A 330 36.60 -32.55 10.95
N GLY A 331 36.32 -33.81 10.62
CA GLY A 331 36.20 -34.93 11.58
C GLY A 331 37.42 -35.25 12.45
N ASN A 332 38.51 -34.47 12.41
CA ASN A 332 39.72 -34.65 13.21
C ASN A 332 39.81 -33.80 14.49
N GLU A 333 38.82 -32.90 14.73
CA GLU A 333 38.76 -32.04 15.94
C GLU A 333 37.69 -32.49 16.94
N ILE A 334 37.31 -33.75 16.96
CA ILE A 334 36.56 -34.29 18.10
C ILE A 334 37.60 -34.45 19.21
N ASP A 335 37.58 -33.47 20.15
CA ASP A 335 38.38 -33.48 21.36
C ASP A 335 38.24 -34.84 22.07
N SER A 336 39.38 -35.54 22.16
CA SER A 336 39.59 -36.83 22.84
C SER A 336 39.37 -36.76 24.38
N ALA A 337 38.66 -35.76 24.90
CA ALA A 337 38.62 -35.44 26.32
C ALA A 337 37.45 -36.07 27.10
N SER A 338 36.55 -36.85 26.50
CA SER A 338 35.45 -37.45 27.27
C SER A 338 34.79 -38.68 26.65
N VAL A 339 35.55 -39.60 26.08
CA VAL A 339 35.01 -40.94 25.74
C VAL A 339 35.83 -42.02 26.45
N SER A 340 35.35 -42.40 27.62
CA SER A 340 35.72 -43.68 28.25
C SER A 340 35.21 -44.83 27.37
N THR A 341 36.19 -45.62 26.90
CA THR A 341 36.08 -46.93 26.28
C THR A 341 34.82 -47.72 26.63
N SER A 342 33.90 -47.88 25.66
CA SER A 342 33.31 -49.19 25.35
C SER A 342 32.27 -49.02 24.22
N GLU A 343 32.50 -49.85 23.16
CA GLU A 343 31.56 -50.18 22.08
C GLU A 343 31.19 -49.04 21.09
N ILE A 344 31.90 -49.06 19.96
CA ILE A 344 31.50 -48.36 18.73
C ILE A 344 30.26 -49.07 18.18
N PRO A 345 29.07 -48.48 18.23
CA PRO A 345 27.95 -48.96 17.44
C PRO A 345 28.25 -48.60 15.99
N SER A 346 28.23 -49.58 15.13
CA SER A 346 28.36 -49.45 13.65
C SER A 346 27.05 -48.89 13.05
N ASP A 347 26.43 -47.90 13.68
CA ASP A 347 25.23 -47.26 13.15
C ASP A 347 25.58 -45.86 12.67
N SER A 348 25.49 -45.64 11.37
CA SER A 348 26.01 -44.54 10.56
C SER A 348 25.18 -43.24 10.69
N THR A 349 24.78 -42.82 11.89
CA THR A 349 24.04 -41.60 12.15
C THR A 349 24.83 -40.57 12.97
N MET A 350 26.14 -40.45 12.73
CA MET A 350 26.87 -39.31 13.32
C MET A 350 26.41 -38.00 12.68
N ASN A 351 25.70 -37.17 13.47
CA ASN A 351 25.41 -35.82 13.09
C ASN A 351 26.71 -35.05 12.81
N ARG A 352 26.82 -34.47 11.61
CA ARG A 352 27.96 -33.59 11.28
C ARG A 352 27.78 -32.26 12.02
N LEU A 353 28.89 -31.62 12.36
CA LEU A 353 28.87 -30.36 13.13
C LEU A 353 29.09 -29.17 12.20
N LEU A 354 28.33 -28.07 12.47
CA LEU A 354 28.43 -26.81 11.80
C LEU A 354 28.81 -25.70 12.80
N ASP A 355 29.80 -24.91 12.45
CA ASP A 355 30.03 -23.62 13.10
C ASP A 355 29.31 -22.49 12.34
N CYS A 356 28.56 -21.68 13.06
CA CYS A 356 27.82 -20.56 12.52
C CYS A 356 28.56 -19.25 12.80
N HIS A 357 28.93 -18.52 11.75
CA HIS A 357 29.62 -17.24 11.85
C HIS A 357 28.67 -16.11 11.41
N ILE A 358 28.22 -15.32 12.37
CA ILE A 358 27.32 -14.18 12.13
C ILE A 358 28.16 -12.91 12.03
N GLN A 359 28.31 -12.40 10.81
CA GLN A 359 29.05 -11.18 10.50
C GLN A 359 28.07 -10.01 10.42
N ILE A 360 28.32 -8.96 11.18
CA ILE A 360 27.40 -7.83 11.35
C ILE A 360 28.11 -6.54 10.90
N SER A 361 27.48 -5.83 9.97
CA SER A 361 27.84 -4.44 9.66
C SER A 361 26.86 -3.48 10.35
N THR A 362 27.38 -2.41 10.94
CA THR A 362 26.58 -1.47 11.70
C THR A 362 26.30 -0.19 10.92
N ASN A 363 25.15 0.42 11.19
CA ASN A 363 24.81 1.75 10.70
C ASN A 363 25.62 2.82 11.45
N LYS A 364 25.80 3.99 10.84
CA LYS A 364 26.27 5.16 11.57
C LYS A 364 25.37 5.39 12.79
N PRO A 365 25.91 5.49 13.99
CA PRO A 365 25.10 5.55 15.21
C PRO A 365 24.22 6.80 15.26
N SER A 366 24.69 7.92 14.73
CA SER A 366 23.99 9.19 14.74
C SER A 366 23.86 9.80 13.36
N THR A 367 22.71 10.40 13.08
CA THR A 367 22.43 11.17 11.86
C THR A 367 21.63 12.42 12.19
N ILE A 368 21.86 13.48 11.43
CA ILE A 368 21.07 14.70 11.46
C ILE A 368 20.43 14.84 10.08
N SER A 369 19.13 15.12 10.04
CA SER A 369 18.39 15.40 8.81
C SER A 369 17.67 16.73 8.92
N PHE A 370 17.67 17.48 7.84
CA PHE A 370 16.92 18.72 7.68
C PHE A 370 15.88 18.52 6.59
N GLN A 371 14.61 18.86 6.89
CA GLN A 371 13.49 18.72 5.97
C GLN A 371 12.75 20.05 5.85
N PRO A 372 12.82 20.73 4.69
CA PRO A 372 11.92 21.83 4.37
C PRO A 372 10.57 21.26 3.88
N GLU A 373 9.47 21.91 4.26
CA GLU A 373 8.11 21.53 3.94
C GLU A 373 7.33 22.75 3.43
N GLY A 374 6.55 22.60 2.38
CA GLY A 374 5.49 23.53 2.03
C GLY A 374 4.19 23.06 2.66
N THR A 375 3.45 23.92 3.32
CA THR A 375 2.16 23.60 3.94
C THR A 375 1.00 24.31 3.23
N ASN A 376 -0.15 23.67 3.24
CA ASN A 376 -1.40 24.25 2.80
C ASN A 376 -2.51 23.72 3.73
N THR A 377 -2.94 24.54 4.66
CA THR A 377 -3.96 24.18 5.63
C THR A 377 -5.27 24.91 5.30
N ALA A 378 -6.21 24.19 4.70
CA ALA A 378 -7.53 24.71 4.32
C ALA A 378 -7.50 25.95 3.40
N GLY A 379 -6.44 26.09 2.59
CA GLY A 379 -6.24 27.25 1.69
C GLY A 379 -5.16 28.22 2.17
N ASP A 380 -4.76 28.17 3.43
CA ASP A 380 -3.67 28.96 3.99
C ASP A 380 -2.31 28.35 3.57
N LEU A 381 -1.54 29.12 2.84
CA LEU A 381 -0.23 28.70 2.35
C LEU A 381 0.84 29.01 3.39
N GLY A 382 1.73 28.05 3.60
CA GLY A 382 2.81 28.21 4.57
C GLY A 382 4.08 27.44 4.20
N ALA A 383 5.05 27.58 5.06
CA ALA A 383 6.31 26.86 5.00
C ALA A 383 6.69 26.36 6.41
N ALA A 384 7.27 25.17 6.47
CA ALA A 384 7.80 24.62 7.69
C ALA A 384 9.21 24.07 7.44
N ALA A 385 9.97 23.92 8.50
CA ALA A 385 11.24 23.23 8.46
C ALA A 385 11.39 22.38 9.72
N SER A 386 11.94 21.18 9.56
CA SER A 386 12.26 20.31 10.68
C SER A 386 13.73 19.90 10.67
N LEU A 387 14.34 19.88 11.86
CA LEU A 387 15.66 19.36 12.13
C LEU A 387 15.54 18.15 13.03
N THR A 388 15.96 16.99 12.56
CA THR A 388 15.86 15.74 13.32
C THR A 388 17.23 15.15 13.58
N TYR A 389 17.57 14.98 14.85
CA TYR A 389 18.68 14.16 15.30
C TYR A 389 18.18 12.74 15.60
N THR A 390 18.87 11.75 15.05
CA THR A 390 18.55 10.33 15.30
C THR A 390 19.80 9.61 15.78
N ASN A 391 19.71 8.92 16.94
CA ASN A 391 20.69 7.95 17.40
C ASN A 391 20.08 6.57 17.38
N ARG A 392 20.72 5.59 16.70
CA ARG A 392 20.19 4.24 16.45
C ARG A 392 20.64 3.19 17.46
N ASN A 393 21.42 3.57 18.44
CA ASN A 393 21.98 2.63 19.41
C ASN A 393 22.20 3.28 20.79
N LEU A 394 21.16 3.91 21.32
CA LEU A 394 21.23 4.78 22.50
C LEU A 394 21.85 4.08 23.74
N PHE A 395 21.39 2.85 24.02
CA PHE A 395 21.86 2.08 25.18
C PHE A 395 22.57 0.79 24.75
N ARG A 396 23.14 0.71 23.55
CA ARG A 396 23.75 -0.49 22.95
C ARG A 396 22.78 -1.68 22.80
N GLY A 397 21.48 -1.40 22.73
CA GLY A 397 20.43 -2.37 22.54
C GLY A 397 19.67 -2.19 21.23
N SER A 398 20.23 -1.36 20.33
CA SER A 398 19.56 -0.89 19.10
C SER A 398 18.28 -0.09 19.36
N GLU A 399 18.20 0.55 20.53
CA GLU A 399 17.16 1.54 20.82
C GLU A 399 17.42 2.79 19.98
N GLN A 400 16.38 3.27 19.30
CA GLN A 400 16.46 4.49 18.51
C GLN A 400 15.92 5.68 19.32
N LEU A 401 16.76 6.68 19.53
CA LEU A 401 16.35 8.01 20.00
C LEU A 401 16.19 8.90 18.77
N SER A 402 15.08 9.62 18.67
CA SER A 402 14.85 10.69 17.70
C SER A 402 14.45 11.96 18.44
N ILE A 403 15.13 13.06 18.17
CA ILE A 403 14.77 14.40 18.68
C ILE A 403 14.52 15.27 17.46
N GLN A 404 13.30 15.78 17.33
CA GLN A 404 12.88 16.64 16.24
C GLN A 404 12.52 18.02 16.76
N LEU A 405 13.06 19.03 16.10
CA LEU A 405 12.67 20.43 16.25
C LEU A 405 11.97 20.84 14.97
N ARG A 406 10.77 21.39 15.06
CA ARG A 406 10.00 21.86 13.90
C ARG A 406 9.54 23.28 14.14
N GLY A 407 9.64 24.12 13.11
CA GLY A 407 9.03 25.43 13.04
C GLY A 407 8.16 25.54 11.80
N ALA A 408 6.96 26.09 11.91
CA ALA A 408 6.05 26.34 10.81
C ALA A 408 5.52 27.79 10.86
N TYR A 409 5.25 28.31 9.66
CA TYR A 409 4.69 29.62 9.44
C TYR A 409 3.64 29.53 8.34
N GLU A 410 2.42 30.01 8.60
CA GLU A 410 1.34 30.03 7.63
C GLU A 410 0.70 31.42 7.56
N ALA A 411 0.41 31.87 6.34
CA ALA A 411 -0.31 33.11 6.10
C ALA A 411 -1.81 32.82 6.16
N ILE A 412 -2.51 33.42 7.13
CA ILE A 412 -3.95 33.23 7.32
C ILE A 412 -4.71 34.14 6.36
N THR A 413 -5.59 33.58 5.52
CA THR A 413 -6.32 34.30 4.48
C THR A 413 -7.83 34.38 4.69
N GLY A 414 -8.39 33.61 5.62
CA GLY A 414 -9.83 33.35 5.69
C GLY A 414 -10.60 33.90 6.87
N LEU A 415 -9.98 34.52 7.87
CA LEU A 415 -10.70 35.08 9.03
C LEU A 415 -10.98 36.56 8.86
N GLU A 416 -12.26 36.93 8.87
CA GLU A 416 -12.72 38.31 8.82
C GLU A 416 -12.26 39.07 10.10
N GLY A 417 -11.56 40.18 9.95
CA GLY A 417 -10.96 40.96 11.04
C GLY A 417 -9.51 40.60 11.40
N TYR A 418 -8.95 39.51 10.87
CA TYR A 418 -7.57 39.06 11.12
C TYR A 418 -6.75 38.90 9.82
N GLN A 419 -7.15 39.60 8.75
CA GLN A 419 -6.42 39.64 7.49
C GLN A 419 -5.02 40.21 7.73
N ASP A 420 -4.00 39.56 7.09
CA ASP A 420 -2.58 39.87 7.22
C ASP A 420 -1.91 39.45 8.55
N GLN A 421 -2.55 38.64 9.37
CA GLN A 421 -1.92 38.04 10.55
C GLN A 421 -1.47 36.61 10.24
N ASN A 422 -0.46 36.14 10.96
CA ASN A 422 0.25 34.93 10.62
C ASN A 422 0.14 33.91 11.75
N TYR A 423 0.09 32.64 11.37
CA TYR A 423 0.21 31.52 12.29
C TYR A 423 1.66 31.09 12.44
N GLN A 424 2.08 30.88 13.65
CA GLN A 424 3.42 30.36 13.99
C GLN A 424 3.28 29.15 14.89
N GLU A 425 4.02 28.10 14.55
CA GLU A 425 4.07 26.87 15.32
C GLU A 425 5.53 26.47 15.56
N TYR A 426 5.84 26.11 16.79
CA TYR A 426 7.13 25.53 17.18
C TYR A 426 6.89 24.26 17.96
N SER A 427 7.53 23.17 17.56
CA SER A 427 7.41 21.91 18.28
C SER A 427 8.74 21.24 18.53
N VAL A 428 8.80 20.55 19.65
CA VAL A 428 9.91 19.68 20.05
C VAL A 428 9.32 18.31 20.33
N GLU A 429 9.80 17.29 19.63
CA GLU A 429 9.43 15.90 19.88
C GLU A 429 10.66 15.07 20.21
N GLY A 430 10.61 14.35 21.32
CA GLY A 430 11.55 13.30 21.70
C GLY A 430 10.88 11.94 21.62
N LYS A 431 11.49 10.99 20.89
CA LYS A 431 10.95 9.64 20.70
C LYS A 431 12.02 8.59 20.91
N VAL A 432 11.72 7.58 21.74
CA VAL A 432 12.56 6.40 21.94
C VAL A 432 11.81 5.17 21.47
N VAL A 433 12.40 4.42 20.53
CA VAL A 433 11.85 3.16 20.01
C VAL A 433 12.73 2.00 20.47
N PHE A 434 12.13 1.05 21.17
CA PHE A 434 12.75 -0.19 21.59
C PHE A 434 12.39 -1.30 20.58
N PRO A 435 13.36 -2.03 19.98
CA PRO A 435 13.07 -3.07 18.97
C PRO A 435 12.54 -4.37 19.60
N ARG A 436 11.67 -4.28 20.61
CA ARG A 436 11.08 -5.40 21.35
C ARG A 436 9.86 -4.96 22.14
N PHE A 437 9.02 -5.92 22.55
CA PHE A 437 7.97 -5.65 23.53
C PHE A 437 8.57 -5.34 24.93
N MET A 438 8.38 -4.11 25.38
CA MET A 438 8.67 -3.67 26.76
C MET A 438 7.42 -3.84 27.63
N ALA A 439 6.83 -5.04 27.62
CA ALA A 439 5.61 -5.39 28.35
C ALA A 439 5.92 -6.51 29.35
N PRO A 440 6.10 -6.21 30.63
CA PRO A 440 6.49 -7.22 31.63
C PRO A 440 5.42 -8.27 31.90
N PHE A 441 4.15 -7.96 31.62
CA PHE A 441 3.00 -8.85 31.76
C PHE A 441 2.85 -9.90 30.66
N LEU A 442 3.61 -9.79 29.55
CA LEU A 442 3.60 -10.78 28.48
C LEU A 442 4.67 -11.85 28.68
N SER A 443 4.34 -13.11 28.35
CA SER A 443 5.29 -14.22 28.44
C SER A 443 6.53 -14.01 27.56
N SER A 444 7.68 -14.53 27.99
CA SER A 444 8.92 -14.40 27.23
C SER A 444 8.85 -15.07 25.86
N SER A 445 8.15 -16.20 25.75
CA SER A 445 7.94 -16.92 24.49
C SER A 445 7.09 -16.13 23.50
N PHE A 446 6.03 -15.45 23.97
CA PHE A 446 5.22 -14.56 23.12
C PHE A 446 6.05 -13.38 22.61
N ARG A 447 6.77 -12.68 23.51
CA ARG A 447 7.61 -11.53 23.15
C ARG A 447 8.68 -11.86 22.12
N LYS A 448 9.25 -13.08 22.17
CA LYS A 448 10.27 -13.51 21.19
C LYS A 448 9.69 -13.86 19.81
N ARG A 449 8.44 -14.34 19.76
CA ARG A 449 7.79 -14.73 18.51
C ARG A 449 7.30 -13.55 17.68
N GLN A 450 6.95 -12.43 18.33
CA GLN A 450 6.36 -11.27 17.66
C GLN A 450 7.41 -10.27 17.17
N THR A 451 7.20 -9.75 15.97
CA THR A 451 7.97 -8.63 15.40
C THR A 451 7.48 -7.29 15.96
N ALA A 452 7.78 -7.00 17.23
CA ALA A 452 7.21 -5.86 17.90
C ALA A 452 8.21 -4.80 18.29
N ASN A 453 7.75 -3.56 18.30
CA ASN A 453 8.44 -2.40 18.85
C ASN A 453 7.61 -1.79 19.98
N SER A 454 8.31 -1.22 20.98
CA SER A 454 7.70 -0.35 21.99
C SER A 454 8.21 1.06 21.78
N GLU A 455 7.34 2.03 21.80
CA GLU A 455 7.65 3.45 21.53
C GLU A 455 7.21 4.31 22.71
N LEU A 456 8.12 5.14 23.20
CA LEU A 456 7.85 6.25 24.10
C LEU A 456 8.04 7.53 23.34
N SER A 457 7.04 8.39 23.27
CA SER A 457 7.13 9.73 22.72
C SER A 457 6.76 10.79 23.75
N VAL A 458 7.42 11.93 23.68
CA VAL A 458 7.11 13.14 24.44
C VAL A 458 7.22 14.31 23.49
N SER A 459 6.19 15.13 23.40
CA SER A 459 6.21 16.35 22.57
C SER A 459 5.70 17.56 23.33
N TRP A 460 6.17 18.72 22.90
CA TRP A 460 5.72 20.03 23.31
C TRP A 460 5.52 20.90 22.09
N ASP A 461 4.26 21.36 21.90
CA ASP A 461 3.86 22.18 20.78
C ASP A 461 3.41 23.56 21.26
N LEU A 462 3.90 24.60 20.59
CA LEU A 462 3.55 25.99 20.82
C LEU A 462 2.91 26.56 19.56
N GLN A 463 1.62 26.82 19.62
CA GLN A 463 0.84 27.37 18.53
C GLN A 463 0.44 28.80 18.88
N ASN A 464 0.86 29.76 18.08
CA ASN A 464 0.47 31.15 18.19
C ASN A 464 -0.34 31.53 16.96
N ARG A 465 -1.64 31.70 17.16
CA ARG A 465 -2.57 32.26 16.20
C ARG A 465 -3.00 33.65 16.62
N PRO A 466 -3.49 34.47 15.71
CA PRO A 466 -4.02 35.78 16.06
C PRO A 466 -5.17 35.72 17.05
N GLU A 467 -5.96 34.66 17.02
CA GLU A 467 -7.15 34.47 17.84
C GLU A 467 -6.82 33.90 19.22
N PHE A 468 -5.75 33.04 19.30
CA PHE A 468 -5.37 32.35 20.54
C PHE A 468 -3.92 31.91 20.57
N HIS A 469 -3.40 31.72 21.75
CA HIS A 469 -2.16 30.98 21.98
C HIS A 469 -2.51 29.63 22.61
N ARG A 470 -1.97 28.56 22.06
CA ARG A 470 -2.18 27.18 22.52
C ARG A 470 -0.85 26.50 22.82
N ARG A 471 -0.81 25.76 23.90
CA ARG A 471 0.33 24.97 24.32
C ARG A 471 -0.13 23.54 24.51
N VAL A 472 0.50 22.60 23.84
CA VAL A 472 0.13 21.18 23.92
C VAL A 472 1.32 20.38 24.40
N PHE A 473 1.16 19.71 25.52
CA PHE A 473 2.11 18.70 25.99
C PHE A 473 1.52 17.33 25.73
N SER A 474 2.28 16.46 25.05
CA SER A 474 1.83 15.08 24.76
C SER A 474 2.87 14.08 25.20
N THR A 475 2.42 12.97 25.75
CA THR A 475 3.26 11.80 26.00
C THR A 475 2.50 10.53 25.70
N ALA A 476 3.16 9.57 25.06
CA ALA A 476 2.51 8.34 24.68
C ALA A 476 3.44 7.13 24.82
N TRP A 477 2.86 6.01 25.27
CA TRP A 477 3.48 4.70 25.25
C TRP A 477 2.70 3.78 24.32
N ARG A 478 3.35 3.32 23.24
CA ARG A 478 2.73 2.56 22.14
C ARG A 478 3.46 1.26 21.89
N TYR A 479 2.70 0.24 21.53
CA TYR A 479 3.20 -1.02 21.00
C TYR A 479 2.79 -1.13 19.53
N ARG A 480 3.74 -1.55 18.67
CA ARG A 480 3.47 -1.81 17.26
C ARG A 480 4.08 -3.15 16.90
N TRP A 481 3.32 -3.98 16.20
CA TRP A 481 3.83 -5.23 15.66
C TRP A 481 3.21 -5.54 14.30
N THR A 482 3.88 -6.37 13.51
CA THR A 482 3.45 -6.74 12.18
C THR A 482 3.46 -8.24 12.02
N GLU A 483 2.51 -8.76 11.25
CA GLU A 483 2.40 -10.15 10.84
C GLU A 483 2.45 -10.21 9.31
N PRO A 484 3.64 -10.21 8.68
CA PRO A 484 3.78 -10.08 7.23
C PRO A 484 3.09 -11.20 6.45
N ARG A 485 2.99 -12.42 7.00
CA ARG A 485 2.29 -13.54 6.35
C ARG A 485 0.79 -13.31 6.18
N HIS A 486 0.21 -12.54 7.06
CA HIS A 486 -1.23 -12.23 7.06
C HIS A 486 -1.51 -10.79 6.59
N HIS A 487 -0.48 -10.06 6.16
CA HIS A 487 -0.57 -8.65 5.75
C HIS A 487 -1.18 -7.73 6.83
N LEU A 488 -0.95 -8.06 8.11
CA LEU A 488 -1.51 -7.34 9.26
C LEU A 488 -0.45 -6.49 9.96
N ALA A 489 -0.84 -5.27 10.29
CA ALA A 489 -0.10 -4.39 11.19
C ALA A 489 -1.00 -3.94 12.35
N TRP A 490 -0.47 -4.06 13.57
CA TRP A 490 -1.18 -3.79 14.80
C TRP A 490 -0.56 -2.62 15.53
N ARG A 491 -1.38 -1.82 16.17
CA ARG A 491 -0.98 -0.76 17.09
C ARG A 491 -1.81 -0.83 18.37
N PHE A 492 -1.15 -0.75 19.50
CA PHE A 492 -1.81 -0.63 20.79
C PHE A 492 -1.21 0.56 21.55
N ASP A 493 -1.99 1.61 21.72
CA ASP A 493 -1.65 2.78 22.52
C ASP A 493 -2.07 2.49 23.97
N LEU A 494 -1.12 2.08 24.79
CA LEU A 494 -1.38 1.74 26.20
C LEU A 494 -1.76 2.98 27.00
N LEU A 495 -1.08 4.07 26.72
CA LEU A 495 -1.31 5.38 27.30
C LEU A 495 -0.96 6.44 26.27
N ASP A 496 -1.87 7.35 26.02
CA ASP A 496 -1.64 8.55 25.24
C ASP A 496 -2.30 9.72 25.97
N LEU A 497 -1.48 10.63 26.44
CA LEU A 497 -1.87 11.75 27.27
C LEU A 497 -1.60 13.03 26.52
N ASN A 498 -2.61 13.88 26.39
CA ASN A 498 -2.53 15.19 25.78
C ASN A 498 -3.07 16.23 26.78
N TYR A 499 -2.23 17.15 27.15
CA TYR A 499 -2.55 18.30 27.97
C TYR A 499 -2.55 19.54 27.09
N VAL A 500 -3.72 20.13 26.92
CA VAL A 500 -3.96 21.35 26.15
C VAL A 500 -4.14 22.50 27.13
N TYR A 501 -3.34 23.54 26.98
CA TYR A 501 -3.39 24.75 27.77
C TYR A 501 -3.51 25.98 26.87
N MET A 502 -4.47 26.87 27.18
CA MET A 502 -4.80 28.07 26.41
C MET A 502 -4.42 29.31 27.23
N PRO A 503 -3.14 29.75 27.19
CA PRO A 503 -2.68 30.87 28.04
C PRO A 503 -3.29 32.21 27.65
N TRP A 504 -3.75 32.37 26.42
CA TRP A 504 -4.31 33.61 25.93
C TRP A 504 -5.30 33.37 24.79
N ILE A 505 -6.40 34.12 24.84
CA ILE A 505 -7.41 34.23 23.77
C ILE A 505 -7.66 35.71 23.53
N SER A 506 -7.75 36.13 22.26
CA SER A 506 -8.03 37.51 21.87
C SER A 506 -9.34 37.99 22.49
N GLU A 507 -9.36 39.16 23.10
CA GLU A 507 -10.57 39.77 23.69
C GLU A 507 -11.65 40.03 22.64
N THR A 508 -11.26 40.43 21.43
CA THR A 508 -12.17 40.58 20.30
C THR A 508 -12.83 39.26 19.94
N PHE A 509 -12.01 38.21 19.76
CA PHE A 509 -12.48 36.87 19.45
C PHE A 509 -13.38 36.31 20.56
N LYS A 510 -13.02 36.53 21.81
CA LYS A 510 -13.78 36.08 22.95
C LYS A 510 -15.14 36.77 23.01
N ARG A 511 -15.20 38.12 22.82
CA ARG A 511 -16.45 38.88 22.80
C ARG A 511 -17.33 38.45 21.63
N ASP A 512 -16.78 38.36 20.41
CA ASP A 512 -17.56 38.20 19.18
C ASP A 512 -18.01 36.74 18.97
N TYR A 513 -17.30 35.78 19.52
CA TYR A 513 -17.57 34.36 19.26
C TYR A 513 -17.80 33.49 20.52
N LEU A 514 -17.29 33.86 21.69
CA LEU A 514 -17.40 33.04 22.90
C LEU A 514 -18.39 33.60 23.95
N ASP A 515 -18.46 34.91 24.12
CA ASP A 515 -19.23 35.58 25.18
C ASP A 515 -20.53 36.21 24.70
N ASP A 516 -20.79 36.24 23.38
CA ASP A 516 -22.02 36.77 22.82
C ASP A 516 -23.22 35.93 23.29
N VAL A 517 -24.20 36.62 23.89
CA VAL A 517 -25.40 36.00 24.51
C VAL A 517 -26.27 35.31 23.45
N ASP A 518 -26.28 35.87 22.23
CA ASP A 518 -27.09 35.38 21.11
C ASP A 518 -26.37 34.25 20.32
N ASN A 519 -25.07 34.10 20.50
CA ASN A 519 -24.22 33.11 19.78
C ASN A 519 -23.43 32.22 20.74
N ARG A 520 -24.04 31.74 21.81
CA ARG A 520 -23.41 30.81 22.76
C ARG A 520 -23.22 29.41 22.15
N ASN A 521 -22.22 29.27 21.30
CA ASN A 521 -21.88 28.00 20.74
C ASN A 521 -21.08 27.16 21.76
N ALA A 522 -21.77 26.19 22.35
CA ALA A 522 -21.15 25.28 23.34
C ALA A 522 -19.98 24.51 22.76
N ILE A 523 -20.01 24.16 21.46
CA ILE A 523 -18.95 23.43 20.75
C ILE A 523 -17.75 24.34 20.59
N LEU A 524 -17.95 25.56 20.16
CA LEU A 524 -16.91 26.56 19.96
C LEU A 524 -16.20 26.85 21.28
N ARG A 525 -16.94 27.14 22.34
CA ARG A 525 -16.39 27.42 23.66
C ARG A 525 -15.51 26.30 24.21
N TYR A 526 -15.96 25.05 24.10
CA TYR A 526 -15.20 23.87 24.55
C TYR A 526 -13.85 23.72 23.84
N ASN A 527 -13.71 24.25 22.62
CA ASN A 527 -12.47 24.18 21.84
C ASN A 527 -11.39 25.15 22.36
N TYR A 528 -11.77 26.15 23.13
CA TYR A 528 -10.88 27.19 23.67
C TYR A 528 -10.70 27.10 25.20
N GLU A 529 -11.06 25.97 25.79
CA GLU A 529 -10.83 25.67 27.19
C GLU A 529 -9.57 24.78 27.38
N ASP A 530 -9.00 24.85 28.57
CA ASP A 530 -7.97 23.90 28.97
C ASP A 530 -8.53 22.49 29.02
N LEU A 531 -7.82 21.54 28.44
CA LEU A 531 -8.34 20.20 28.30
C LEU A 531 -7.27 19.13 28.58
N PHE A 532 -7.68 18.11 29.32
CA PHE A 532 -6.87 16.95 29.58
C PHE A 532 -7.47 15.71 28.89
N ILE A 533 -6.70 15.10 27.97
CA ILE A 533 -7.14 13.90 27.26
C ILE A 533 -6.19 12.77 27.61
N MET A 534 -6.69 11.75 28.30
CA MET A 534 -5.96 10.51 28.59
C MET A 534 -6.68 9.36 27.92
N LYS A 535 -6.08 8.80 26.89
CA LYS A 535 -6.71 7.77 26.06
C LYS A 535 -5.91 6.49 25.96
N MET A 536 -6.61 5.41 25.69
CA MET A 536 -6.10 4.13 25.20
C MET A 536 -6.62 3.90 23.80
N GLY A 537 -5.81 3.27 22.95
CA GLY A 537 -6.16 3.05 21.57
C GLY A 537 -5.73 1.69 21.04
N PHE A 538 -6.49 1.17 20.07
CA PHE A 538 -6.16 -0.04 19.36
C PHE A 538 -6.34 0.20 17.86
N GLY A 539 -5.35 -0.14 17.07
CA GLY A 539 -5.35 0.02 15.62
C GLY A 539 -4.98 -1.27 14.91
N LEU A 540 -5.71 -1.58 13.86
CA LEU A 540 -5.46 -2.68 12.94
C LEU A 540 -5.38 -2.13 11.52
N THR A 541 -4.36 -2.54 10.78
CA THR A 541 -4.23 -2.28 9.34
C THR A 541 -3.98 -3.59 8.63
N TYR A 542 -4.80 -3.90 7.64
CA TYR A 542 -4.62 -4.98 6.68
C TYR A 542 -4.39 -4.38 5.31
N SER A 543 -3.46 -4.92 4.51
CA SER A 543 -3.30 -4.53 3.12
C SER A 543 -2.55 -5.60 2.34
N ASP A 544 -3.20 -6.16 1.30
CA ASP A 544 -2.62 -7.16 0.39
C ASP A 544 -2.38 -6.62 -1.03
N GLY A 545 -2.64 -5.31 -1.25
CA GLY A 545 -2.51 -4.64 -2.55
C GLY A 545 -3.76 -4.68 -3.42
N VAL A 546 -4.82 -5.37 -2.98
CA VAL A 546 -6.19 -5.37 -3.53
C VAL A 546 -7.14 -4.78 -2.51
N ASP A 547 -7.10 -5.32 -1.30
CA ASP A 547 -7.88 -4.87 -0.17
C ASP A 547 -7.01 -4.12 0.85
N ALA A 548 -7.52 -3.01 1.36
CA ALA A 548 -6.94 -2.31 2.49
C ALA A 548 -8.03 -2.01 3.53
N ILE A 549 -7.79 -2.44 4.78
CA ILE A 549 -8.69 -2.20 5.90
C ILE A 549 -7.91 -1.49 6.99
N ARG A 550 -8.47 -0.42 7.53
CA ARG A 550 -7.98 0.26 8.73
C ARG A 550 -9.09 0.33 9.76
N LEU A 551 -8.82 -0.18 10.94
CA LEU A 551 -9.72 -0.10 12.08
C LEU A 551 -8.98 0.59 13.23
N ASN A 552 -9.57 1.65 13.79
CA ASN A 552 -9.06 2.30 14.99
C ASN A 552 -10.17 2.39 16.03
N VAL A 553 -9.86 1.97 17.24
CA VAL A 553 -10.73 2.10 18.40
C VAL A 553 -10.01 2.92 19.46
N GLU A 554 -10.64 3.95 19.99
CA GLU A 554 -10.08 4.84 20.98
C GLU A 554 -11.07 5.02 22.14
N SER A 555 -10.57 4.96 23.37
CA SER A 555 -11.33 5.20 24.59
C SER A 555 -10.58 6.18 25.48
N ALA A 556 -11.20 7.30 25.82
CA ALA A 556 -10.59 8.36 26.62
C ALA A 556 -11.30 8.55 27.97
N GLY A 557 -10.55 8.96 28.98
CA GLY A 557 -11.04 9.38 30.31
C GLY A 557 -11.54 8.28 31.21
N ASN A 558 -11.65 7.03 30.74
CA ASN A 558 -12.20 5.93 31.54
C ASN A 558 -11.32 5.53 32.73
N LEU A 559 -10.01 5.52 32.55
CA LEU A 559 -9.08 5.28 33.67
C LEU A 559 -9.20 6.37 34.74
N LEU A 560 -9.22 7.65 34.35
CA LEU A 560 -9.40 8.77 35.27
C LEU A 560 -10.75 8.70 35.97
N SER A 561 -11.82 8.39 35.24
CA SER A 561 -13.16 8.24 35.79
C SER A 561 -13.24 7.11 36.83
N GLY A 562 -12.60 5.96 36.54
CA GLY A 562 -12.55 4.82 37.44
C GLY A 562 -11.86 5.14 38.78
N PHE A 563 -10.77 5.88 38.73
CA PHE A 563 -10.01 6.28 39.91
C PHE A 563 -10.48 7.59 40.57
N SER A 564 -11.42 8.33 39.95
CA SER A 564 -11.81 9.67 40.33
C SER A 564 -12.36 9.77 41.75
N LYS A 565 -13.10 8.78 42.23
CA LYS A 565 -13.62 8.71 43.62
C LYS A 565 -12.50 8.42 44.60
N THR A 566 -11.63 7.46 44.29
CA THR A 566 -10.53 7.03 45.16
C THR A 566 -9.48 8.13 45.33
N LEU A 567 -9.22 8.90 44.26
CA LEU A 567 -8.25 10.01 44.25
C LEU A 567 -8.86 11.37 44.62
N GLY A 568 -10.16 11.43 44.96
CA GLY A 568 -10.82 12.63 45.44
C GLY A 568 -10.84 13.77 44.44
N PHE A 569 -11.15 13.52 43.18
CA PHE A 569 -11.19 14.56 42.15
C PHE A 569 -12.25 15.61 42.45
N LYS A 570 -11.88 16.89 42.32
CA LYS A 570 -12.79 18.03 42.52
C LYS A 570 -13.76 18.15 41.34
N ILE A 571 -14.91 18.78 41.61
CA ILE A 571 -15.91 19.09 40.59
C ILE A 571 -15.86 20.59 40.34
N ASN A 572 -15.79 21.00 39.06
CA ASN A 572 -15.83 22.42 38.69
C ASN A 572 -17.26 22.97 38.69
N ALA A 573 -17.43 24.28 38.41
CA ALA A 573 -18.70 24.95 38.37
C ALA A 573 -19.66 24.40 37.28
N GLN A 574 -19.12 23.74 36.25
CA GLN A 574 -19.86 23.09 35.16
C GLN A 574 -20.28 21.65 35.48
N GLY A 575 -20.00 21.15 36.70
CA GLY A 575 -20.34 19.82 37.13
C GLY A 575 -19.36 18.72 36.63
N GLN A 576 -18.24 19.08 36.02
CA GLN A 576 -17.24 18.16 35.51
C GLN A 576 -16.19 17.86 36.59
N ARG A 577 -15.73 16.61 36.64
CA ARG A 577 -14.60 16.22 37.47
C ARG A 577 -13.30 16.69 36.85
N THR A 578 -12.41 17.18 37.71
CA THR A 578 -11.13 17.75 37.27
C THR A 578 -9.96 16.91 37.80
N PHE A 579 -8.96 16.72 36.93
CA PHE A 579 -7.64 16.23 37.25
C PHE A 579 -6.65 17.39 37.12
N LEU A 580 -5.84 17.65 38.14
CA LEU A 580 -4.96 18.84 38.23
C LEU A 580 -5.70 20.17 37.96
N ASN A 581 -6.93 20.29 38.48
CA ASN A 581 -7.86 21.41 38.28
C ASN A 581 -8.34 21.63 36.84
N ILE A 582 -8.14 20.67 35.92
CA ILE A 582 -8.56 20.74 34.54
C ILE A 582 -9.56 19.62 34.24
N ALA A 583 -10.62 19.94 33.51
CA ALA A 583 -11.60 18.96 33.08
C ALA A 583 -10.96 17.94 32.11
N TYR A 584 -11.22 16.66 32.31
CA TYR A 584 -10.75 15.65 31.41
C TYR A 584 -11.85 15.20 30.44
N ALA A 585 -11.45 14.96 29.18
CA ALA A 585 -12.35 14.43 28.17
C ALA A 585 -12.68 12.95 28.41
N GLN A 586 -13.96 12.59 28.23
CA GLN A 586 -14.42 11.20 28.30
C GLN A 586 -15.26 10.85 27.08
N TYR A 587 -14.75 9.95 26.22
CA TYR A 587 -15.42 9.54 24.98
C TYR A 587 -14.95 8.16 24.51
N ALA A 588 -15.71 7.56 23.61
CA ALA A 588 -15.32 6.41 22.79
C ALA A 588 -15.36 6.79 21.34
N LYS A 589 -14.40 6.28 20.56
CA LYS A 589 -14.29 6.56 19.13
C LYS A 589 -13.94 5.30 18.36
N LEU A 590 -14.58 5.09 17.22
CA LEU A 590 -14.37 4.02 16.27
C LEU A 590 -14.21 4.63 14.87
N ASP A 591 -13.12 4.30 14.18
CA ASP A 591 -12.90 4.62 12.79
C ASP A 591 -12.69 3.33 12.01
N PHE A 592 -13.41 3.16 10.91
CA PHE A 592 -13.32 2.04 9.98
C PHE A 592 -13.19 2.58 8.56
N ASP A 593 -12.12 2.19 7.87
CA ASP A 593 -11.79 2.59 6.51
C ASP A 593 -11.52 1.31 5.70
N TYR A 594 -12.16 1.16 4.56
CA TYR A 594 -12.01 0.03 3.65
C TYR A 594 -11.82 0.51 2.23
N THR A 595 -10.80 0.03 1.57
CA THR A 595 -10.53 0.28 0.15
C THR A 595 -10.41 -1.04 -0.59
N HIS A 596 -11.07 -1.17 -1.74
CA HIS A 596 -10.98 -2.31 -2.64
C HIS A 596 -10.58 -1.86 -4.04
N LEU A 597 -9.54 -2.50 -4.62
CA LEU A 597 -9.00 -2.17 -5.94
C LEU A 597 -9.30 -3.28 -6.95
N ILE A 598 -10.18 -3.00 -7.90
CA ILE A 598 -10.49 -3.88 -9.03
C ILE A 598 -9.62 -3.47 -10.21
N ARG A 599 -8.67 -4.30 -10.61
CA ARG A 599 -7.83 -4.08 -11.79
C ARG A 599 -8.46 -4.75 -12.99
N PHE A 600 -8.79 -3.99 -14.02
CA PHE A 600 -9.30 -4.54 -15.28
C PHE A 600 -8.16 -4.94 -16.22
N ASP A 601 -7.08 -4.15 -16.22
CA ASP A 601 -5.85 -4.39 -16.98
C ASP A 601 -4.70 -3.57 -16.37
N ASP A 602 -3.52 -3.58 -17.00
CA ASP A 602 -2.33 -2.85 -16.53
C ASP A 602 -2.50 -1.31 -16.51
N ARG A 603 -3.56 -0.77 -17.09
CA ARG A 603 -3.81 0.67 -17.22
C ARG A 603 -5.07 1.14 -16.52
N ASN A 604 -6.03 0.25 -16.35
CA ASN A 604 -7.37 0.58 -15.91
C ASN A 604 -7.72 -0.13 -14.61
N ALA A 605 -8.17 0.64 -13.63
CA ALA A 605 -8.60 0.13 -12.34
C ALA A 605 -9.80 0.92 -11.81
N LEU A 606 -10.63 0.27 -11.02
CA LEU A 606 -11.70 0.88 -10.23
C LEU A 606 -11.35 0.73 -8.75
N ALA A 607 -11.20 1.84 -8.05
CA ALA A 607 -11.02 1.86 -6.60
C ALA A 607 -12.36 2.21 -5.93
N LEU A 608 -12.77 1.39 -5.00
CA LEU A 608 -13.93 1.57 -4.14
C LEU A 608 -13.46 1.85 -2.72
N HIS A 609 -14.06 2.81 -2.05
CA HIS A 609 -13.70 3.21 -0.70
C HIS A 609 -14.94 3.43 0.15
N ALA A 610 -14.87 3.01 1.40
CA ALA A 610 -15.90 3.25 2.42
C ALA A 610 -15.24 3.65 3.73
N ASP A 611 -15.65 4.78 4.30
CA ASP A 611 -15.17 5.30 5.58
C ASP A 611 -16.36 5.52 6.53
N LEU A 612 -16.26 4.95 7.72
CA LEU A 612 -17.23 5.09 8.81
C LEU A 612 -16.50 5.51 10.07
N GLY A 613 -16.85 6.66 10.58
CA GLY A 613 -16.35 7.17 11.85
C GLY A 613 -17.49 7.43 12.83
N VAL A 614 -17.35 6.95 14.07
CA VAL A 614 -18.31 7.20 15.17
C VAL A 614 -17.56 7.59 16.41
N ALA A 615 -17.90 8.73 16.99
CA ALA A 615 -17.32 9.20 18.24
C ALA A 615 -18.43 9.67 19.19
N TYR A 616 -18.46 9.16 20.41
CA TYR A 616 -19.53 9.45 21.36
C TYR A 616 -18.98 9.99 22.69
N PRO A 617 -19.28 11.25 23.06
CA PRO A 617 -18.92 11.79 24.37
C PRO A 617 -19.90 11.30 25.45
N TYR A 618 -19.39 10.92 26.61
CA TYR A 618 -20.20 10.49 27.75
C TYR A 618 -19.52 10.84 29.08
N GLY A 619 -20.23 10.58 30.19
CA GLY A 619 -19.70 10.77 31.53
C GLY A 619 -19.29 12.21 31.81
N ASN A 620 -17.98 12.47 31.85
CA ASN A 620 -17.43 13.79 32.16
C ASN A 620 -17.49 14.78 30.99
N SER A 621 -17.82 14.32 29.77
CA SER A 621 -17.89 15.15 28.58
C SER A 621 -19.29 15.18 27.98
N THR A 622 -19.77 16.36 27.68
CA THR A 622 -21.03 16.60 26.92
C THR A 622 -20.78 16.81 25.43
N VAL A 623 -19.58 17.28 25.08
CA VAL A 623 -19.12 17.58 23.71
C VAL A 623 -17.78 16.88 23.49
N LEU A 624 -17.51 16.48 22.25
CA LEU A 624 -16.21 15.94 21.86
C LEU A 624 -15.17 17.06 21.73
N PRO A 625 -13.89 16.81 22.10
CA PRO A 625 -12.80 17.70 21.73
C PRO A 625 -12.75 17.89 20.20
N PHE A 626 -12.46 19.12 19.77
CA PHE A 626 -12.48 19.47 18.36
C PHE A 626 -11.61 18.54 17.49
N GLU A 627 -10.43 18.18 17.96
CA GLU A 627 -9.51 17.28 17.24
C GLU A 627 -10.06 15.85 17.09
N LYS A 628 -11.14 15.53 17.78
CA LYS A 628 -11.80 14.20 17.75
C LYS A 628 -13.08 14.18 16.94
N ARG A 629 -13.58 15.35 16.58
CA ARG A 629 -14.75 15.48 15.72
C ARG A 629 -14.41 15.21 14.27
N TYR A 630 -15.41 14.82 13.51
CA TYR A 630 -15.30 14.60 12.08
C TYR A 630 -15.70 15.85 11.30
N PHE A 631 -15.12 15.98 10.12
CA PHE A 631 -15.54 16.94 9.10
C PHE A 631 -15.57 16.25 7.73
N SER A 632 -16.33 16.79 6.79
CA SER A 632 -16.48 16.26 5.43
C SER A 632 -16.26 17.37 4.39
N GLY A 633 -16.04 16.93 3.14
CA GLY A 633 -15.58 17.76 2.03
C GLY A 633 -14.05 17.78 1.87
N GLY A 634 -13.60 18.31 0.75
CA GLY A 634 -12.20 18.37 0.39
C GLY A 634 -11.72 17.17 -0.45
N ALA A 635 -10.45 17.17 -0.76
CA ALA A 635 -9.84 16.28 -1.75
C ALA A 635 -9.91 14.76 -1.42
N ASN A 636 -10.12 14.37 -0.17
CA ASN A 636 -10.08 12.97 0.30
C ASN A 636 -11.43 12.50 0.90
N SER A 637 -12.52 13.22 0.66
CA SER A 637 -13.86 12.89 1.14
C SER A 637 -14.85 13.13 0.00
N VAL A 638 -15.87 13.97 0.15
CA VAL A 638 -16.84 14.31 -0.89
C VAL A 638 -16.36 15.53 -1.67
N ARG A 639 -15.76 15.32 -2.85
CA ARG A 639 -15.01 16.33 -3.62
C ARG A 639 -15.85 17.41 -4.32
N GLY A 640 -17.17 17.41 -4.13
CA GLY A 640 -18.03 18.52 -4.55
C GLY A 640 -18.00 19.73 -3.61
N TRP A 641 -17.40 19.61 -2.43
CA TRP A 641 -17.30 20.63 -1.39
C TRP A 641 -15.86 20.93 -1.02
N GLY A 642 -15.58 22.15 -0.66
CA GLY A 642 -14.31 22.52 -0.02
C GLY A 642 -14.13 21.82 1.33
N VAL A 643 -12.94 21.96 1.90
CA VAL A 643 -12.60 21.35 3.20
C VAL A 643 -13.52 21.94 4.29
N ARG A 644 -14.22 21.08 5.04
CA ARG A 644 -15.18 21.48 6.09
C ARG A 644 -16.36 22.31 5.60
N GLU A 645 -16.80 22.13 4.37
CA GLU A 645 -17.99 22.83 3.84
C GLU A 645 -19.25 21.96 3.82
N LEU A 646 -19.15 20.66 4.18
CA LEU A 646 -20.27 19.73 4.12
C LEU A 646 -20.73 19.33 5.52
N GLY A 647 -22.02 19.45 5.78
CA GLY A 647 -22.70 18.97 6.99
C GLY A 647 -22.51 19.87 8.23
N PRO A 648 -22.92 19.42 9.41
CA PRO A 648 -23.56 18.12 9.71
C PRO A 648 -24.99 18.02 9.21
N GLY A 649 -25.34 16.84 8.69
CA GLY A 649 -26.69 16.58 8.17
C GLY A 649 -27.17 17.59 7.14
N GLY A 650 -28.30 18.26 7.40
CA GLY A 650 -28.84 19.34 6.60
C GLY A 650 -28.49 20.74 7.10
N TYR A 651 -27.51 20.90 7.95
CA TYR A 651 -27.09 22.19 8.49
C TYR A 651 -26.47 23.09 7.41
N LYS A 652 -26.93 24.33 7.31
CA LYS A 652 -26.50 25.31 6.28
C LYS A 652 -25.41 26.27 6.77
N GLY A 653 -25.13 26.34 8.05
CA GLY A 653 -24.38 27.40 8.70
C GLY A 653 -25.30 28.53 9.19
N ASN A 654 -24.80 29.43 10.04
CA ASN A 654 -25.51 30.60 10.48
C ASN A 654 -25.52 31.65 9.36
N ASP A 655 -26.68 32.31 9.12
CA ASP A 655 -26.89 33.37 8.13
C ASP A 655 -26.50 32.98 6.67
N GLY A 656 -26.49 31.69 6.33
CA GLY A 656 -26.12 31.23 5.00
C GLY A 656 -24.62 31.36 4.70
N ARG A 657 -23.80 31.76 5.66
CA ARG A 657 -22.32 31.70 5.60
C ARG A 657 -21.83 30.35 6.05
N ILE A 658 -20.72 29.91 5.46
CA ILE A 658 -20.04 28.68 5.85
C ILE A 658 -19.31 28.92 7.18
N ASP A 659 -19.80 28.30 8.25
CA ASP A 659 -19.14 28.31 9.55
C ASP A 659 -18.28 27.07 9.73
N PHE A 660 -17.01 27.14 9.33
CA PHE A 660 -16.07 26.03 9.37
C PHE A 660 -15.88 25.38 10.75
N ILE A 661 -16.19 26.11 11.81
CA ILE A 661 -16.03 25.62 13.19
C ILE A 661 -17.23 24.75 13.56
N ASN A 662 -18.42 25.12 13.13
CA ASN A 662 -19.67 24.39 13.40
C ASN A 662 -19.91 23.26 12.39
N GLN A 663 -19.21 23.23 11.26
CA GLN A 663 -19.32 22.15 10.29
C GLN A 663 -18.49 20.93 10.71
N THR A 664 -18.77 20.42 11.88
CA THR A 664 -18.15 19.21 12.47
C THR A 664 -19.24 18.30 13.03
N GLY A 665 -18.98 16.99 13.00
CA GLY A 665 -19.91 15.95 13.48
C GLY A 665 -19.27 14.94 14.40
N ASP A 666 -20.11 14.10 14.97
CA ASP A 666 -19.73 12.97 15.84
C ASP A 666 -19.77 11.63 15.07
N LEU A 667 -20.44 11.61 13.92
CA LEU A 667 -20.54 10.48 13.00
C LEU A 667 -20.16 10.96 11.59
N LYS A 668 -19.39 10.15 10.87
CA LYS A 668 -18.99 10.33 9.48
C LYS A 668 -19.32 9.09 8.69
N PHE A 669 -19.77 9.27 7.47
CA PHE A 669 -19.96 8.21 6.50
C PHE A 669 -19.62 8.72 5.11
N ASP A 670 -18.61 8.10 4.45
CA ASP A 670 -18.21 8.40 3.08
C ASP A 670 -18.17 7.12 2.24
N LEU A 671 -18.63 7.21 1.00
CA LEU A 671 -18.49 6.19 -0.04
C LEU A 671 -17.92 6.86 -1.29
N ASN A 672 -16.86 6.29 -1.83
CA ASN A 672 -16.20 6.81 -3.02
C ASN A 672 -15.98 5.70 -4.03
N ALA A 673 -16.21 6.02 -5.29
CA ALA A 673 -15.88 5.15 -6.43
C ALA A 673 -15.06 5.95 -7.43
N GLU A 674 -13.87 5.44 -7.78
CA GLU A 674 -12.94 6.14 -8.64
C GLU A 674 -12.37 5.23 -9.71
N TYR A 675 -12.72 5.48 -10.97
CA TYR A 675 -12.11 4.84 -12.12
C TYR A 675 -10.81 5.56 -12.46
N ARG A 676 -9.70 4.83 -12.49
CA ARG A 676 -8.35 5.30 -12.75
C ARG A 676 -7.85 4.74 -14.08
N THR A 677 -7.26 5.57 -14.93
CA THR A 677 -6.68 5.16 -16.21
C THR A 677 -5.36 5.84 -16.48
N SER A 678 -4.35 5.05 -16.88
CA SER A 678 -3.07 5.61 -17.32
C SER A 678 -3.21 6.18 -18.73
N LEU A 679 -2.89 7.46 -18.91
CA LEU A 679 -3.02 8.16 -20.18
C LEU A 679 -1.72 8.04 -21.00
N PHE A 680 -0.77 8.92 -20.76
CA PHE A 680 0.52 8.93 -21.44
C PHE A 680 1.59 9.47 -20.49
N TRP A 681 2.84 9.07 -20.69
CA TRP A 681 3.98 9.43 -19.86
C TRP A 681 3.68 9.17 -18.37
N LYS A 682 3.64 10.19 -17.54
CA LYS A 682 3.31 10.17 -16.10
C LYS A 682 1.88 10.67 -15.81
N PHE A 683 1.09 10.95 -16.85
CA PHE A 683 -0.28 11.42 -16.68
C PHE A 683 -1.24 10.24 -16.48
N GLU A 684 -2.10 10.36 -15.47
CA GLU A 684 -3.22 9.48 -15.22
C GLU A 684 -4.51 10.29 -15.14
N GLY A 685 -5.58 9.76 -15.70
CA GLY A 685 -6.93 10.32 -15.59
C GLY A 685 -7.74 9.59 -14.55
N ALA A 686 -8.69 10.29 -13.92
CA ALA A 686 -9.68 9.67 -13.07
C ALA A 686 -11.07 10.25 -13.31
N LEU A 687 -12.08 9.40 -13.15
CA LEU A 687 -13.48 9.78 -13.02
C LEU A 687 -13.97 9.28 -11.68
N PHE A 688 -14.71 10.09 -10.95
CA PHE A 688 -15.15 9.72 -9.62
C PHE A 688 -16.60 10.10 -9.31
N VAL A 689 -17.15 9.34 -8.41
CA VAL A 689 -18.43 9.61 -7.74
C VAL A 689 -18.21 9.44 -6.25
N ASP A 690 -18.57 10.45 -5.48
CA ASP A 690 -18.44 10.50 -4.03
C ASP A 690 -19.81 10.69 -3.41
N ALA A 691 -20.08 10.02 -2.30
CA ALA A 691 -21.30 10.21 -1.51
C ALA A 691 -20.96 10.15 -0.03
N GLY A 692 -21.54 10.99 0.80
CA GLY A 692 -21.28 10.97 2.23
C GLY A 692 -21.80 12.18 2.95
N ASN A 693 -21.63 12.21 4.25
CA ASN A 693 -21.89 13.35 5.12
C ASN A 693 -21.33 13.10 6.53
N ILE A 694 -21.42 14.09 7.38
CA ILE A 694 -21.24 13.99 8.83
C ILE A 694 -22.55 14.31 9.55
N TRP A 695 -22.68 13.83 10.79
CA TRP A 695 -23.84 14.13 11.65
C TRP A 695 -23.39 14.27 13.10
N THR A 696 -24.19 14.94 13.90
CA THR A 696 -24.05 14.93 15.35
C THR A 696 -24.88 13.77 15.93
N LEU A 697 -24.39 13.11 16.97
CA LEU A 697 -25.15 12.08 17.68
C LEU A 697 -26.07 12.68 18.74
N ARG A 698 -25.72 13.86 19.25
CA ARG A 698 -26.54 14.65 20.16
C ARG A 698 -27.18 15.80 19.45
N ASN A 699 -28.31 16.30 19.96
CA ASN A 699 -28.94 17.50 19.46
C ASN A 699 -28.24 18.73 20.04
N TYR A 700 -27.58 19.51 19.19
CA TYR A 700 -26.98 20.79 19.54
C TYR A 700 -27.83 21.93 18.95
N ALA A 701 -28.16 22.91 19.79
CA ALA A 701 -28.97 24.08 19.37
C ALA A 701 -28.28 24.85 18.21
N ASP A 702 -26.95 24.88 18.23
CA ASP A 702 -26.12 25.58 17.25
C ASP A 702 -26.00 24.87 15.89
N GLN A 703 -26.48 23.62 15.79
CA GLN A 703 -26.45 22.81 14.58
C GLN A 703 -27.83 22.24 14.25
N PRO A 704 -28.83 23.09 13.98
CA PRO A 704 -30.19 22.66 13.67
C PRO A 704 -30.15 21.73 12.43
N ASN A 705 -30.97 20.67 12.45
CA ASN A 705 -31.03 19.64 11.41
C ASN A 705 -29.73 18.83 11.21
N GLY A 706 -28.73 18.94 12.11
CA GLY A 706 -27.47 18.25 12.06
C GLY A 706 -27.45 16.88 12.73
N GLN A 707 -28.48 16.54 13.53
CA GLN A 707 -28.55 15.31 14.29
C GLN A 707 -28.83 14.08 13.40
N PHE A 708 -28.06 13.01 13.60
CA PHE A 708 -28.31 11.70 12.96
C PHE A 708 -29.65 11.11 13.41
N LYS A 709 -30.49 10.76 12.44
CA LYS A 709 -31.74 10.03 12.65
C LYS A 709 -31.81 8.90 11.61
N ILE A 710 -31.99 7.67 12.08
CA ILE A 710 -31.96 6.47 11.22
C ILE A 710 -33.05 6.48 10.13
N ASP A 711 -34.16 7.15 10.37
CA ASP A 711 -35.27 7.31 9.45
C ASP A 711 -35.08 8.43 8.42
N LYS A 712 -34.07 9.30 8.60
CA LYS A 712 -33.85 10.50 7.78
C LYS A 712 -32.45 10.65 7.19
N PHE A 713 -31.43 9.93 7.70
CA PHE A 713 -30.04 10.14 7.31
C PHE A 713 -29.81 9.98 5.81
N TYR A 714 -30.51 9.05 5.15
CA TYR A 714 -30.37 8.82 3.70
C TYR A 714 -30.81 10.02 2.85
N LYS A 715 -31.68 10.90 3.35
CA LYS A 715 -32.09 12.15 2.69
C LYS A 715 -31.04 13.26 2.86
N GLN A 716 -30.12 13.05 3.78
CA GLN A 716 -29.05 13.98 4.11
C GLN A 716 -27.69 13.55 3.55
N ILE A 717 -27.65 12.51 2.72
CA ILE A 717 -26.43 12.10 2.02
C ILE A 717 -26.17 13.08 0.89
N ALA A 718 -25.01 13.71 0.93
CA ALA A 718 -24.48 14.52 -0.16
C ALA A 718 -23.92 13.61 -1.25
N ALA A 719 -24.03 14.04 -2.50
CA ALA A 719 -23.40 13.33 -3.63
C ALA A 719 -22.64 14.33 -4.52
N ALA A 720 -21.51 13.87 -5.04
CA ALA A 720 -20.66 14.62 -5.97
C ALA A 720 -20.15 13.70 -7.08
N TYR A 721 -19.83 14.30 -8.21
CA TYR A 721 -19.16 13.62 -9.33
C TYR A 721 -18.06 14.52 -9.88
N GLY A 722 -17.11 13.94 -10.59
CA GLY A 722 -16.04 14.75 -11.16
C GLY A 722 -14.99 13.99 -11.91
N MET A 723 -13.97 14.73 -12.30
CA MET A 723 -12.80 14.20 -12.98
C MET A 723 -11.53 14.75 -12.36
N GLY A 724 -10.45 13.99 -12.51
CA GLY A 724 -9.15 14.39 -12.00
C GLY A 724 -8.02 14.04 -12.96
N ILE A 725 -6.96 14.83 -12.90
CA ILE A 725 -5.68 14.56 -13.57
C ILE A 725 -4.64 14.35 -12.49
N ARG A 726 -3.81 13.33 -12.68
CA ARG A 726 -2.72 12.97 -11.79
C ARG A 726 -1.40 12.96 -12.54
N LEU A 727 -0.36 13.44 -11.87
CA LEU A 727 1.04 13.35 -12.31
C LEU A 727 1.77 12.40 -11.37
N ASN A 728 1.99 11.18 -11.83
CA ASN A 728 2.65 10.13 -11.05
C ASN A 728 4.16 10.15 -11.30
N PHE A 729 4.94 10.59 -10.31
CA PHE A 729 6.40 10.66 -10.36
C PHE A 729 7.08 9.47 -9.67
N ASP A 730 6.37 8.37 -9.43
CA ASP A 730 6.80 7.16 -8.70
C ASP A 730 7.03 7.39 -7.19
N TYR A 731 7.60 8.53 -6.79
CA TYR A 731 7.85 8.92 -5.39
C TYR A 731 6.69 9.70 -4.77
N PHE A 732 5.95 10.43 -5.58
CA PHE A 732 4.76 11.19 -5.19
C PHE A 732 3.83 11.39 -6.39
N ILE A 733 2.56 11.59 -6.10
CA ILE A 733 1.52 11.84 -7.08
C ILE A 733 0.97 13.23 -6.83
N LEU A 734 1.05 14.13 -7.82
CA LEU A 734 0.31 15.38 -7.80
C LEU A 734 -1.07 15.16 -8.39
N ARG A 735 -2.09 15.64 -7.70
CA ARG A 735 -3.48 15.42 -8.04
C ARG A 735 -4.23 16.73 -8.17
N PHE A 736 -4.99 16.87 -9.26
CA PHE A 736 -5.86 17.99 -9.57
C PHE A 736 -7.25 17.43 -9.82
N ASP A 737 -8.16 17.58 -8.86
CA ASP A 737 -9.53 17.09 -8.94
C ASP A 737 -10.51 18.25 -9.14
N MET A 738 -11.46 18.07 -10.07
CA MET A 738 -12.56 18.97 -10.37
C MET A 738 -13.85 18.27 -10.01
N GLY A 739 -14.47 18.70 -8.91
CA GLY A 739 -15.70 18.13 -8.39
C GLY A 739 -16.91 19.03 -8.64
N MET A 740 -18.06 18.41 -8.88
CA MET A 740 -19.35 19.04 -8.99
C MET A 740 -20.32 18.45 -7.99
N LYS A 741 -21.10 19.26 -7.31
CA LYS A 741 -22.20 18.82 -6.45
C LYS A 741 -23.25 18.12 -7.31
N ALA A 742 -23.76 16.99 -6.86
CA ALA A 742 -24.89 16.29 -7.46
C ALA A 742 -26.15 16.46 -6.60
N ILE A 743 -26.04 16.16 -5.30
CA ILE A 743 -27.10 16.31 -4.31
C ILE A 743 -26.55 17.11 -3.14
N ASN A 744 -27.20 18.23 -2.80
CA ASN A 744 -26.80 19.08 -1.67
C ASN A 744 -27.84 18.97 -0.54
N PRO A 745 -27.52 18.29 0.57
CA PRO A 745 -28.45 18.05 1.68
C PRO A 745 -28.75 19.29 2.54
N ALA A 746 -28.01 20.39 2.37
CA ALA A 746 -28.29 21.66 3.06
C ALA A 746 -29.61 22.30 2.61
N TYR A 747 -30.20 21.81 1.52
CA TYR A 747 -31.48 22.23 0.98
C TYR A 747 -32.43 21.02 0.92
N GLU A 748 -33.71 21.21 1.23
CA GLU A 748 -34.70 20.14 1.24
C GLU A 748 -35.27 19.83 -0.16
N SER A 749 -35.29 20.83 -1.05
CA SER A 749 -35.84 20.74 -2.40
C SER A 749 -35.29 21.85 -3.30
N GLY A 750 -35.62 21.78 -4.59
CA GLY A 750 -35.31 22.83 -5.58
C GLY A 750 -33.96 22.59 -6.30
N ASP A 751 -33.56 23.59 -7.10
CA ASP A 751 -32.36 23.55 -7.96
C ASP A 751 -31.05 23.41 -7.16
N GLU A 752 -31.06 23.87 -5.93
CA GLU A 752 -29.88 23.81 -5.07
C GLU A 752 -29.70 22.42 -4.43
N HIS A 753 -30.82 21.72 -4.14
CA HIS A 753 -30.80 20.35 -3.67
C HIS A 753 -30.35 19.38 -4.80
N TRP A 754 -30.99 19.48 -5.97
CA TRP A 754 -30.74 18.65 -7.14
C TRP A 754 -29.77 19.33 -8.12
N ALA A 755 -28.56 19.66 -7.65
CA ALA A 755 -27.57 20.36 -8.45
C ALA A 755 -27.16 19.61 -9.74
N ILE A 756 -27.28 18.29 -9.77
CA ILE A 756 -26.99 17.49 -10.96
C ILE A 756 -27.98 17.79 -12.12
N ILE A 757 -29.23 18.17 -11.81
CA ILE A 757 -30.23 18.50 -12.82
C ILE A 757 -30.06 19.94 -13.31
N HIS A 758 -29.68 20.85 -12.43
CA HIS A 758 -29.50 22.28 -12.69
C HIS A 758 -28.10 22.78 -12.28
N PRO A 759 -27.01 22.27 -12.92
CA PRO A 759 -25.65 22.56 -12.49
C PRO A 759 -25.28 24.02 -12.75
N LYS A 760 -24.71 24.68 -11.74
CA LYS A 760 -24.17 26.05 -11.83
C LYS A 760 -22.72 26.05 -11.38
N LEU A 761 -21.76 26.30 -12.30
CA LEU A 761 -20.33 26.28 -12.00
C LEU A 761 -19.94 27.22 -10.85
N SER A 762 -20.60 28.39 -10.71
CA SER A 762 -20.29 29.33 -9.63
C SER A 762 -20.73 28.87 -8.24
N ARG A 763 -21.65 27.91 -8.14
CA ARG A 763 -22.24 27.42 -6.89
C ARG A 763 -21.76 25.99 -6.56
N ASP A 764 -21.64 25.15 -7.59
CA ASP A 764 -21.56 23.69 -7.43
C ASP A 764 -20.16 23.12 -7.71
N PHE A 765 -19.24 23.94 -8.22
CA PHE A 765 -17.90 23.52 -8.60
C PHE A 765 -16.92 23.69 -7.43
N ALA A 766 -16.11 22.67 -7.20
CA ALA A 766 -14.97 22.69 -6.30
C ALA A 766 -13.71 22.18 -7.00
N PHE A 767 -12.60 22.87 -6.79
CA PHE A 767 -11.28 22.48 -7.31
C PHE A 767 -10.38 22.10 -6.14
N HIS A 768 -9.70 20.95 -6.28
CA HIS A 768 -8.81 20.46 -5.27
C HIS A 768 -7.42 20.17 -5.84
N PHE A 769 -6.42 20.70 -5.18
CA PHE A 769 -5.02 20.31 -5.36
C PHE A 769 -4.59 19.46 -4.18
N ALA A 770 -4.01 18.29 -4.44
CA ALA A 770 -3.55 17.40 -3.39
C ALA A 770 -2.32 16.60 -3.82
N VAL A 771 -1.64 16.01 -2.84
CA VAL A 771 -0.49 15.11 -3.04
C VAL A 771 -0.87 13.72 -2.52
N GLY A 772 -0.64 12.70 -3.35
CA GLY A 772 -1.04 11.32 -3.07
C GLY A 772 -2.40 10.93 -3.67
N LEU A 773 -2.78 9.66 -3.51
CA LEU A 773 -4.12 9.16 -3.87
C LEU A 773 -5.13 9.55 -2.80
N PRO A 774 -6.44 9.63 -3.12
CA PRO A 774 -7.47 10.03 -2.15
C PRO A 774 -7.70 8.95 -1.07
N PHE A 775 -7.51 7.68 -1.44
CA PHE A 775 -7.67 6.49 -0.58
C PHE A 775 -6.89 5.31 -1.15
#